data_bed7daa70bf61602492833cb61551c09
#
_entry.id   bed7daa70bf61602492833cb61551c09
#
_cell.length_a   1.000
_cell.length_b   1.000
_cell.length_c   1.000
_cell.angle_alpha   90.00
_cell.angle_beta   90.00
_cell.angle_gamma   90.00
#
_symmetry.space_group_name_H-M   'P 1'
#
loop_
_entity.id
_entity.type
_entity.pdbx_description
1 polymer ?
#
loop_
_entity_poly.entity_id
_entity_poly.type
_entity_poly.pdbx_seq_one_letter_code
_entity_poly.pdbx_strand_id
1 'polypeptide(L)'
;MGWLTGIACLFWGVLLTARANYGNGKNNVPRLKLSYKEMLESNNVITFNGLANSSSYHTFLLDEERSRLYVGAKDHIFSFNLVNIKDFQKIVWPVSYTRRDECKWAGKDILKECANFIKVLKAYNQTHLYACGTGAFHPICTYIEVGHHPEDNIFKLQDAHFENGRGKSPYDPKLLTASLLIDGELYSGTAADFMGRDFAIFRTLGHHHPIRTEQHDSRWLNDPRFISAHLIPESDNPEDDKVYFFFRENAIDGEHSGKATHARIGQICKNDFGGHRSLVNKWTTFLKARLICSVPGPNGIDTHFDELQDVFLMNSKDPKNPIVYGVFTTSSNIFKGSAVCMYSMSDVRRVFLGPYAHRDGPNYQWVPYQGRVPYPRPGTCPSKTFGGFDSTKDLPDDVITFARSHPAMYNPVFPINNRPIMIKTDVNYQFTQIVVDRVDAEDGQYDVMFIGTDVGTVLKVVSVPKETWHDLEEVLLEEMAVFREPTTISAMELSTKQQQLYIGSAAGVAQLPLHRCDIYGKACAECCLARDPYCAWDGSSCSRYFPTAKRRNEMLLSNNHHGHSLEERIIYGVENSSTFLECSPKSQRALVYWQFQRRNEDRKEEIRAGDHIIRTEQGLLLRSLQRKDSGNYLCHAVEHGFMQTLLKVTLEVIDTEHLEELLHKDDDGDGSKAKEMASSMTPSQKVWYRDFMQLINHPNLNTMDEFCEQVWKRDRKQRRQRPGHSQGSSNKWKHMQEGKKGRNRRTHEFERAPRSV
;
A
#
# COMPACT_ATOMS: atom_id res chain seq x y z
N MET A 1 -18.84 -5.61 -53.74
CA MET A 1 -17.94 -4.58 -53.14
C MET A 1 -18.24 -4.24 -51.67
N GLY A 2 -19.35 -4.68 -51.09
CA GLY A 2 -19.69 -4.38 -49.66
C GLY A 2 -19.06 -5.29 -48.58
N TRP A 3 -18.51 -6.45 -48.95
CA TRP A 3 -17.96 -7.40 -47.97
C TRP A 3 -16.49 -7.15 -47.60
N LEU A 4 -15.72 -6.52 -48.50
CA LEU A 4 -14.31 -6.21 -48.27
C LEU A 4 -14.10 -4.98 -47.35
N THR A 5 -15.06 -4.04 -47.33
CA THR A 5 -15.02 -2.87 -46.44
C THR A 5 -15.38 -3.19 -45.00
N GLY A 6 -16.24 -4.17 -44.74
CA GLY A 6 -16.61 -4.63 -43.39
C GLY A 6 -15.47 -5.31 -42.67
N ILE A 7 -14.66 -6.11 -43.39
CA ILE A 7 -13.52 -6.83 -42.81
C ILE A 7 -12.36 -5.85 -42.47
N ALA A 8 -12.13 -4.83 -43.32
CA ALA A 8 -11.13 -3.81 -43.04
C ALA A 8 -11.46 -2.96 -41.81
N CYS A 9 -12.74 -2.61 -41.58
CA CYS A 9 -13.16 -1.88 -40.39
C CYS A 9 -13.06 -2.72 -39.12
N LEU A 10 -13.30 -4.04 -39.18
CA LEU A 10 -13.12 -4.94 -38.05
C LEU A 10 -11.64 -5.12 -37.67
N PHE A 11 -10.75 -5.24 -38.67
CA PHE A 11 -9.29 -5.32 -38.42
C PHE A 11 -8.73 -4.00 -37.88
N TRP A 12 -9.21 -2.85 -38.33
CA TRP A 12 -8.81 -1.56 -37.76
C TRP A 12 -9.36 -1.35 -36.35
N GLY A 13 -10.58 -1.78 -36.07
CA GLY A 13 -11.17 -1.75 -34.74
C GLY A 13 -10.38 -2.62 -33.73
N VAL A 14 -9.98 -3.82 -34.14
CA VAL A 14 -9.17 -4.73 -33.32
C VAL A 14 -7.74 -4.19 -33.10
N LEU A 15 -7.15 -3.55 -34.14
CA LEU A 15 -5.82 -2.91 -34.00
C LEU A 15 -5.86 -1.66 -33.12
N LEU A 16 -6.95 -0.89 -33.13
CA LEU A 16 -7.12 0.27 -32.24
C LEU A 16 -7.39 -0.15 -30.80
N THR A 17 -8.18 -1.21 -30.57
CA THR A 17 -8.40 -1.75 -29.23
C THR A 17 -7.14 -2.45 -28.66
N ALA A 18 -6.36 -3.13 -29.50
CA ALA A 18 -5.07 -3.68 -29.09
C ALA A 18 -4.05 -2.57 -28.74
N ARG A 19 -4.04 -1.45 -29.48
CA ARG A 19 -3.19 -0.28 -29.12
C ARG A 19 -3.67 0.44 -27.86
N ALA A 20 -4.97 0.53 -27.61
CA ALA A 20 -5.50 1.11 -26.38
C ALA A 20 -5.19 0.27 -25.13
N ASN A 21 -5.21 -1.07 -25.25
CA ASN A 21 -4.84 -1.96 -24.14
C ASN A 21 -3.32 -2.02 -23.88
N TYR A 22 -2.47 -1.74 -24.87
CA TYR A 22 -1.01 -1.72 -24.66
C TYR A 22 -0.51 -0.50 -23.86
N GLY A 23 -1.27 0.61 -23.86
CA GLY A 23 -0.96 1.82 -23.08
C GLY A 23 -1.27 1.69 -21.58
N ASN A 24 -2.35 1.00 -21.22
CA ASN A 24 -2.80 0.91 -19.84
C ASN A 24 -2.00 -0.08 -18.97
N GLY A 25 -1.33 -1.08 -19.54
CA GLY A 25 -0.53 -2.05 -18.80
C GLY A 25 0.75 -1.45 -18.16
N LYS A 26 1.31 -0.39 -18.77
CA LYS A 26 2.58 0.21 -18.30
C LYS A 26 2.42 1.26 -17.20
N ASN A 27 1.26 1.88 -17.05
CA ASN A 27 1.03 2.87 -15.99
C ASN A 27 0.97 2.26 -14.60
N ASN A 28 0.73 0.96 -14.49
CA ASN A 28 0.67 0.21 -13.24
C ASN A 28 2.03 -0.30 -12.73
N VAL A 29 3.11 -0.11 -13.49
CA VAL A 29 4.47 -0.52 -13.12
C VAL A 29 5.16 0.64 -12.41
N PRO A 30 5.83 0.43 -11.26
CA PRO A 30 6.59 1.49 -10.59
C PRO A 30 7.73 1.97 -11.51
N ARG A 31 8.01 3.28 -11.49
CA ARG A 31 9.18 3.79 -12.18
C ARG A 31 10.46 3.22 -11.58
N LEU A 32 10.53 3.22 -10.24
CA LEU A 32 11.64 2.65 -9.50
C LEU A 32 11.12 1.58 -8.53
N LYS A 33 11.81 0.46 -8.49
CA LYS A 33 11.62 -0.58 -7.49
C LYS A 33 12.88 -0.71 -6.67
N LEU A 34 12.76 -0.44 -5.36
CA LEU A 34 13.88 -0.37 -4.43
C LEU A 34 13.78 -1.51 -3.43
N SER A 35 14.76 -2.39 -3.44
CA SER A 35 14.90 -3.45 -2.45
C SER A 35 15.32 -2.87 -1.09
N TYR A 36 15.07 -3.61 -0.01
CA TYR A 36 15.52 -3.21 1.33
C TYR A 36 17.03 -2.98 1.42
N LYS A 37 17.82 -3.79 0.68
CA LYS A 37 19.27 -3.65 0.63
C LYS A 37 19.68 -2.31 0.00
N GLU A 38 19.10 -1.96 -1.14
CA GLU A 38 19.35 -0.68 -1.82
C GLU A 38 18.94 0.51 -0.96
N MET A 39 17.77 0.43 -0.29
CA MET A 39 17.30 1.45 0.64
C MET A 39 18.25 1.65 1.81
N LEU A 40 18.83 0.57 2.34
CA LEU A 40 19.79 0.62 3.45
C LEU A 40 21.15 1.16 3.01
N GLU A 41 21.68 0.69 1.88
CA GLU A 41 22.97 1.12 1.33
C GLU A 41 22.98 2.61 0.91
N SER A 42 21.85 3.11 0.45
CA SER A 42 21.66 4.53 0.11
C SER A 42 21.26 5.42 1.29
N ASN A 43 21.23 4.89 2.52
CA ASN A 43 20.75 5.57 3.72
C ASN A 43 19.33 6.16 3.60
N ASN A 44 18.48 5.56 2.77
CA ASN A 44 17.09 5.96 2.55
C ASN A 44 16.10 5.25 3.47
N VAL A 45 16.55 4.43 4.40
CA VAL A 45 15.75 3.81 5.45
C VAL A 45 16.53 3.69 6.75
N ILE A 46 15.89 4.08 7.85
CA ILE A 46 16.37 3.83 9.20
C ILE A 46 15.38 2.89 9.87
N THR A 47 15.85 1.79 10.44
CA THR A 47 14.97 0.80 11.08
C THR A 47 15.29 0.61 12.55
N PHE A 48 14.24 0.48 13.35
CA PHE A 48 14.25 -0.04 14.71
C PHE A 48 13.60 -1.43 14.66
N ASN A 49 14.41 -2.47 14.81
CA ASN A 49 13.99 -3.87 14.63
C ASN A 49 13.31 -4.47 15.88
N GLY A 50 12.75 -3.61 16.72
CA GLY A 50 12.05 -4.03 17.93
C GLY A 50 12.97 -4.50 19.08
N LEU A 51 12.35 -4.85 20.19
CA LEU A 51 13.00 -5.47 21.34
C LEU A 51 12.58 -6.95 21.44
N ALA A 52 13.42 -7.79 22.02
CA ALA A 52 13.18 -9.24 22.13
C ALA A 52 11.82 -9.60 22.77
N ASN A 53 11.30 -8.75 23.68
CA ASN A 53 10.05 -8.97 24.40
C ASN A 53 8.91 -8.05 23.94
N SER A 54 9.08 -7.31 22.84
CA SER A 54 8.08 -6.40 22.30
C SER A 54 7.73 -6.74 20.85
N SER A 55 6.51 -6.44 20.45
CA SER A 55 6.01 -6.64 19.09
C SER A 55 4.79 -5.75 18.86
N SER A 56 4.25 -5.74 17.64
CA SER A 56 3.00 -5.04 17.34
C SER A 56 3.09 -3.53 17.51
N TYR A 57 4.02 -2.90 16.80
CA TYR A 57 4.26 -1.44 16.79
C TYR A 57 3.25 -0.78 15.84
N HIS A 58 2.02 -0.57 16.31
CA HIS A 58 0.92 -0.14 15.43
C HIS A 58 0.03 0.98 15.99
N THR A 59 0.30 1.48 17.19
CA THR A 59 -0.42 2.63 17.73
C THR A 59 0.51 3.83 17.74
N PHE A 60 0.33 4.73 16.78
CA PHE A 60 1.19 5.89 16.57
C PHE A 60 0.52 7.17 17.07
N LEU A 61 1.32 8.08 17.59
CA LEU A 61 0.98 9.47 17.88
C LEU A 61 2.17 10.35 17.51
N LEU A 62 2.02 11.13 16.45
CA LEU A 62 3.00 12.09 16.00
C LEU A 62 2.86 13.40 16.79
N ASP A 63 3.93 13.85 17.41
CA ASP A 63 4.05 15.14 18.10
C ASP A 63 5.18 15.96 17.46
N GLU A 64 4.83 16.77 16.48
CA GLU A 64 5.77 17.61 15.76
C GLU A 64 6.30 18.79 16.60
N GLU A 65 5.59 19.19 17.64
CA GLU A 65 6.02 20.27 18.54
C GLU A 65 7.18 19.82 19.41
N ARG A 66 7.08 18.61 19.95
CA ARG A 66 8.16 18.00 20.75
C ARG A 66 9.18 17.24 19.92
N SER A 67 9.00 17.19 18.59
CA SER A 67 9.82 16.36 17.70
C SER A 67 9.89 14.89 18.14
N ARG A 68 8.72 14.34 18.56
CA ARG A 68 8.62 12.96 19.04
C ARG A 68 7.54 12.17 18.31
N LEU A 69 7.82 10.90 18.06
CA LEU A 69 6.85 9.90 17.68
C LEU A 69 6.63 8.94 18.85
N TYR A 70 5.43 8.96 19.41
CA TYR A 70 5.05 8.02 20.44
C TYR A 70 4.46 6.77 19.82
N VAL A 71 4.93 5.60 20.23
CA VAL A 71 4.53 4.31 19.66
C VAL A 71 4.13 3.33 20.75
N GLY A 72 2.87 2.92 20.71
CA GLY A 72 2.35 1.83 21.53
C GLY A 72 2.63 0.47 20.90
N ALA A 73 3.15 -0.46 21.73
CA ALA A 73 3.48 -1.82 21.34
C ALA A 73 3.05 -2.82 22.45
N LYS A 74 3.40 -4.09 22.28
CA LYS A 74 3.19 -5.11 23.32
C LYS A 74 4.06 -4.81 24.54
N ASP A 75 3.44 -4.62 25.70
CA ASP A 75 4.06 -4.36 27.01
C ASP A 75 5.00 -3.13 27.06
N HIS A 76 4.97 -2.27 26.02
CA HIS A 76 5.86 -1.11 25.91
C HIS A 76 5.19 0.09 25.28
N ILE A 77 5.65 1.28 25.66
CA ILE A 77 5.40 2.53 24.92
C ILE A 77 6.76 3.17 24.67
N PHE A 78 6.99 3.57 23.41
CA PHE A 78 8.24 4.19 22.99
C PHE A 78 8.03 5.67 22.67
N SER A 79 9.06 6.48 22.88
CA SER A 79 9.17 7.87 22.44
C SER A 79 10.39 7.97 21.54
N PHE A 80 10.20 7.98 20.23
CA PHE A 80 11.25 8.11 19.23
C PHE A 80 11.50 9.56 18.87
N ASN A 81 12.76 9.91 18.59
CA ASN A 81 13.11 11.20 18.02
C ASN A 81 12.76 11.23 16.52
N LEU A 82 12.05 12.26 16.07
CA LEU A 82 11.62 12.39 14.67
C LEU A 82 12.78 12.56 13.68
N VAL A 83 13.93 13.07 14.11
CA VAL A 83 15.11 13.20 13.23
C VAL A 83 15.77 11.84 13.03
N ASN A 84 15.82 11.02 14.09
CA ASN A 84 16.45 9.70 14.02
C ASN A 84 15.79 8.75 15.04
N ILE A 85 15.04 7.77 14.56
CA ILE A 85 14.35 6.79 15.41
C ILE A 85 15.28 5.83 16.15
N LYS A 86 16.60 5.87 15.94
CA LYS A 86 17.56 5.13 16.78
C LYS A 86 17.72 5.76 18.16
N ASP A 87 17.38 7.06 18.28
CA ASP A 87 17.30 7.77 19.54
C ASP A 87 15.88 7.64 20.10
N PHE A 88 15.72 6.86 21.18
CA PHE A 88 14.42 6.61 21.77
C PHE A 88 14.46 6.41 23.28
N GLN A 89 13.36 6.73 23.92
CA GLN A 89 13.03 6.37 25.29
C GLN A 89 11.93 5.32 25.29
N LYS A 90 11.79 4.57 26.38
CA LYS A 90 10.73 3.57 26.54
C LYS A 90 10.16 3.52 27.95
N ILE A 91 8.87 3.26 28.03
CA ILE A 91 8.15 2.85 29.22
C ILE A 91 7.85 1.36 29.10
N VAL A 92 8.08 0.59 30.15
CA VAL A 92 7.72 -0.83 30.24
C VAL A 92 6.44 -0.92 31.05
N TRP A 93 5.36 -1.40 30.43
CA TRP A 93 4.03 -1.51 31.05
C TRP A 93 3.43 -2.90 30.85
N PRO A 94 3.97 -3.93 31.52
CA PRO A 94 3.49 -5.30 31.43
C PRO A 94 2.28 -5.51 32.35
N VAL A 95 1.59 -6.61 32.14
CA VAL A 95 0.56 -7.09 33.07
C VAL A 95 1.20 -7.83 34.25
N SER A 96 0.49 -7.85 35.40
CA SER A 96 0.89 -8.65 36.56
C SER A 96 0.84 -10.16 36.23
N TYR A 97 1.64 -10.95 36.95
CA TYR A 97 1.64 -12.41 36.80
C TYR A 97 0.26 -13.03 37.05
N THR A 98 -0.47 -12.54 38.07
CA THR A 98 -1.83 -12.98 38.36
C THR A 98 -2.79 -12.76 37.20
N ARG A 99 -2.73 -11.59 36.55
CA ARG A 99 -3.56 -11.28 35.35
C ARG A 99 -3.21 -12.13 34.15
N ARG A 100 -1.95 -12.44 34.00
CA ARG A 100 -1.47 -13.31 32.92
C ARG A 100 -1.96 -14.76 33.10
N ASP A 101 -1.95 -15.24 34.34
CA ASP A 101 -2.48 -16.57 34.69
C ASP A 101 -4.00 -16.64 34.55
N GLU A 102 -4.75 -15.63 35.00
CA GLU A 102 -6.21 -15.53 34.78
C GLU A 102 -6.56 -15.57 33.26
N CYS A 103 -5.82 -14.86 32.44
CA CYS A 103 -5.97 -14.87 30.99
C CYS A 103 -5.74 -16.27 30.40
N LYS A 104 -4.69 -16.98 30.86
CA LYS A 104 -4.39 -18.36 30.47
C LYS A 104 -5.52 -19.32 30.88
N TRP A 105 -6.02 -19.20 32.13
CA TRP A 105 -7.12 -20.03 32.59
C TRP A 105 -8.43 -19.78 31.86
N ALA A 106 -8.62 -18.57 31.34
CA ALA A 106 -9.72 -18.25 30.44
C ALA A 106 -9.55 -18.82 29.00
N GLY A 107 -8.53 -19.65 28.77
CA GLY A 107 -8.30 -20.35 27.50
C GLY A 107 -7.61 -19.53 26.42
N LYS A 108 -6.93 -18.42 26.78
CA LYS A 108 -6.21 -17.54 25.85
C LYS A 108 -4.74 -17.97 25.70
N ASP A 109 -4.14 -17.63 24.54
CA ASP A 109 -2.72 -17.92 24.28
C ASP A 109 -1.82 -17.00 25.13
N ILE A 110 -1.05 -17.62 26.04
CA ILE A 110 -0.20 -16.90 26.99
C ILE A 110 0.91 -16.08 26.31
N LEU A 111 1.39 -16.50 25.13
CA LEU A 111 2.48 -15.85 24.42
C LEU A 111 1.97 -14.75 23.45
N LYS A 112 0.81 -14.99 22.84
CA LYS A 112 0.28 -14.14 21.77
C LYS A 112 -0.79 -13.16 22.23
N GLU A 113 -1.56 -13.50 23.29
CA GLU A 113 -2.76 -12.74 23.66
C GLU A 113 -2.70 -12.19 25.10
N CYS A 114 -2.06 -12.92 26.04
CA CYS A 114 -2.04 -12.56 27.46
C CYS A 114 -0.91 -11.56 27.81
N ALA A 115 -0.95 -10.40 27.17
CA ALA A 115 -0.02 -9.29 27.39
C ALA A 115 -0.79 -7.96 27.32
N ASN A 116 -0.10 -6.87 27.60
CA ASN A 116 -0.67 -5.52 27.47
C ASN A 116 -0.35 -4.94 26.08
N PHE A 117 -1.31 -4.98 25.16
CA PHE A 117 -1.18 -4.36 23.86
C PHE A 117 -1.76 -2.94 23.90
N ILE A 118 -0.95 -1.94 23.63
CA ILE A 118 -1.38 -0.55 23.66
C ILE A 118 -2.25 -0.29 22.43
N LYS A 119 -3.50 0.12 22.67
CA LYS A 119 -4.51 0.33 21.61
C LYS A 119 -4.96 1.79 21.49
N VAL A 120 -4.82 2.55 22.54
CA VAL A 120 -5.14 3.99 22.56
C VAL A 120 -3.90 4.73 23.05
N LEU A 121 -3.53 5.76 22.28
CA LEU A 121 -2.46 6.69 22.64
C LEU A 121 -2.81 8.05 22.04
N LYS A 122 -3.16 9.02 22.89
CA LYS A 122 -3.67 10.34 22.47
C LYS A 122 -3.06 11.45 23.32
N ALA A 123 -2.83 12.61 22.75
CA ALA A 123 -2.49 13.81 23.51
C ALA A 123 -3.69 14.21 24.37
N TYR A 124 -3.53 14.26 25.70
CA TYR A 124 -4.58 14.67 26.63
C TYR A 124 -4.54 16.17 26.88
N ASN A 125 -3.37 16.70 27.13
CA ASN A 125 -3.08 18.11 27.27
C ASN A 125 -1.61 18.38 26.88
N GLN A 126 -1.15 19.59 27.14
CA GLN A 126 0.23 20.00 26.81
C GLN A 126 1.32 19.20 27.54
N THR A 127 1.01 18.49 28.63
CA THR A 127 2.01 17.81 29.46
C THR A 127 1.78 16.31 29.60
N HIS A 128 0.61 15.83 29.18
CA HIS A 128 0.23 14.45 29.39
C HIS A 128 -0.35 13.81 28.14
N LEU A 129 -0.02 12.54 27.92
CA LEU A 129 -0.71 11.66 27.00
C LEU A 129 -1.67 10.76 27.77
N TYR A 130 -2.73 10.32 27.12
CA TYR A 130 -3.65 9.31 27.62
C TYR A 130 -3.43 8.01 26.85
N ALA A 131 -3.18 6.93 27.59
CA ALA A 131 -2.87 5.62 27.01
C ALA A 131 -3.81 4.55 27.57
N CYS A 132 -4.29 3.64 26.70
CA CYS A 132 -5.01 2.44 27.12
C CYS A 132 -4.46 1.20 26.44
N GLY A 133 -4.40 0.11 27.19
CA GLY A 133 -4.01 -1.19 26.70
C GLY A 133 -5.02 -2.27 27.03
N THR A 134 -4.82 -3.46 26.42
CA THR A 134 -5.70 -4.63 26.58
C THR A 134 -5.59 -5.30 27.96
N GLY A 135 -4.47 -5.07 28.69
CA GLY A 135 -4.23 -5.56 30.04
C GLY A 135 -4.43 -7.07 30.23
N ALA A 136 -4.10 -7.89 29.22
CA ALA A 136 -4.39 -9.33 29.18
C ALA A 136 -5.89 -9.63 29.37
N PHE A 137 -6.74 -9.13 28.48
CA PHE A 137 -8.22 -9.21 28.55
C PHE A 137 -8.83 -8.52 29.78
N HIS A 138 -8.14 -7.51 30.29
CA HIS A 138 -8.63 -6.61 31.32
C HIS A 138 -8.20 -5.18 31.02
N PRO A 139 -8.89 -4.49 30.08
CA PRO A 139 -8.42 -3.20 29.58
C PRO A 139 -8.23 -2.19 30.70
N ILE A 140 -7.10 -1.50 30.68
CA ILE A 140 -6.70 -0.47 31.63
C ILE A 140 -6.18 0.77 30.91
N CYS A 141 -6.37 1.92 31.51
CA CYS A 141 -5.90 3.20 31.01
C CYS A 141 -5.14 3.98 32.09
N THR A 142 -4.24 4.85 31.66
CA THR A 142 -3.50 5.75 32.53
C THR A 142 -2.95 6.95 31.74
N TYR A 143 -2.32 7.87 32.47
CA TYR A 143 -1.67 9.04 31.88
C TYR A 143 -0.17 8.86 31.82
N ILE A 144 0.45 9.50 30.83
CA ILE A 144 1.90 9.52 30.64
C ILE A 144 2.33 10.98 30.69
N GLU A 145 3.24 11.31 31.59
CA GLU A 145 3.82 12.64 31.67
C GLU A 145 4.93 12.80 30.64
N VAL A 146 4.86 13.86 29.82
CA VAL A 146 5.81 14.15 28.72
C VAL A 146 6.47 15.53 28.85
N GLY A 147 6.16 16.30 29.92
CA GLY A 147 6.69 17.63 30.15
C GLY A 147 6.09 18.70 29.21
N HIS A 148 6.45 19.95 29.45
CA HIS A 148 6.03 21.10 28.66
C HIS A 148 6.89 21.30 27.41
N HIS A 149 8.21 21.08 27.56
CA HIS A 149 9.21 21.31 26.52
C HIS A 149 9.95 20.02 26.13
N PRO A 150 10.45 19.92 24.91
CA PRO A 150 11.28 18.77 24.49
C PRO A 150 12.50 18.54 25.37
N GLU A 151 13.03 19.62 25.96
CA GLU A 151 14.21 19.65 26.83
C GLU A 151 13.96 19.07 28.22
N ASP A 152 12.71 18.99 28.67
CA ASP A 152 12.34 18.45 29.98
C ASP A 152 12.72 16.97 30.11
N ASN A 153 12.84 16.28 29.00
CA ASN A 153 13.22 14.88 28.88
C ASN A 153 12.43 13.94 29.82
N ILE A 154 11.14 14.30 30.05
CA ILE A 154 10.22 13.56 30.89
C ILE A 154 9.45 12.57 30.02
N PHE A 155 9.47 11.29 30.43
CA PHE A 155 8.64 10.25 29.82
C PHE A 155 8.34 9.18 30.87
N LYS A 156 7.24 9.35 31.61
CA LYS A 156 6.91 8.54 32.79
C LYS A 156 5.43 8.17 32.82
N LEU A 157 5.15 6.93 33.22
CA LEU A 157 3.81 6.45 33.50
C LEU A 157 3.34 7.00 34.85
N GLN A 158 2.08 7.42 34.96
CA GLN A 158 1.46 7.80 36.23
C GLN A 158 0.91 6.55 36.93
N ASP A 159 1.71 5.89 37.76
CA ASP A 159 1.36 4.63 38.43
C ASP A 159 0.23 4.76 39.47
N ALA A 160 -0.11 5.97 39.89
CA ALA A 160 -1.14 6.21 40.89
C ALA A 160 -2.58 6.30 40.31
N HIS A 161 -2.74 6.35 38.99
CA HIS A 161 -4.02 6.64 38.34
C HIS A 161 -4.34 5.66 37.21
N PHE A 162 -4.60 4.40 37.59
CA PHE A 162 -5.13 3.42 36.66
C PHE A 162 -6.67 3.46 36.61
N GLU A 163 -7.21 3.57 35.42
CA GLU A 163 -8.64 3.57 35.16
C GLU A 163 -9.09 2.29 34.43
N ASN A 164 -10.37 1.95 34.61
CA ASN A 164 -10.97 0.87 33.85
C ASN A 164 -11.05 1.28 32.35
N GLY A 165 -10.52 0.43 31.49
CA GLY A 165 -10.46 0.63 30.04
C GLY A 165 -11.69 0.14 29.25
N ARG A 166 -12.74 -0.37 29.94
CA ARG A 166 -13.98 -0.83 29.28
C ARG A 166 -14.62 0.30 28.46
N GLY A 167 -14.92 0.02 27.19
CA GLY A 167 -15.46 1.01 26.28
C GLY A 167 -14.44 2.06 25.79
N LYS A 168 -13.15 1.89 26.15
CA LYS A 168 -12.04 2.75 25.73
C LYS A 168 -11.03 1.96 24.88
N SER A 169 -10.72 0.74 25.30
CA SER A 169 -9.82 -0.21 24.62
C SER A 169 -10.48 -1.59 24.57
N PRO A 170 -10.23 -2.39 23.54
CA PRO A 170 -10.77 -3.75 23.46
C PRO A 170 -10.11 -4.68 24.48
N TYR A 171 -10.79 -5.75 24.81
CA TYR A 171 -10.26 -6.85 25.64
C TYR A 171 -9.28 -7.70 24.81
N ASP A 172 -9.68 -8.09 23.61
CA ASP A 172 -8.90 -8.92 22.70
C ASP A 172 -7.93 -8.06 21.87
N PRO A 173 -6.60 -8.35 21.90
CA PRO A 173 -5.61 -7.61 21.13
C PRO A 173 -5.79 -7.68 19.61
N LYS A 174 -6.53 -8.67 19.09
CA LYS A 174 -6.82 -8.84 17.66
C LYS A 174 -7.88 -7.88 17.15
N LEU A 175 -8.69 -7.30 18.04
CA LEU A 175 -9.76 -6.40 17.64
C LEU A 175 -9.19 -5.01 17.28
N LEU A 176 -9.73 -4.46 16.21
CA LEU A 176 -9.49 -3.09 15.80
C LEU A 176 -10.30 -2.13 16.68
N THR A 177 -9.74 -0.98 16.92
CA THR A 177 -10.39 0.12 17.66
C THR A 177 -10.03 1.44 17.01
N ALA A 178 -11.01 2.33 16.90
CA ALA A 178 -10.81 3.72 16.50
C ALA A 178 -11.03 4.61 17.73
N SER A 179 -10.17 5.61 17.92
CA SER A 179 -10.29 6.51 19.06
C SER A 179 -9.91 7.94 18.70
N LEU A 180 -10.61 8.91 19.31
CA LEU A 180 -10.37 10.33 19.18
C LEU A 180 -10.58 10.99 20.53
N LEU A 181 -9.65 11.84 20.96
CA LEU A 181 -9.74 12.62 22.17
C LEU A 181 -10.00 14.08 21.83
N ILE A 182 -11.10 14.64 22.32
CA ILE A 182 -11.52 16.02 22.07
C ILE A 182 -11.94 16.64 23.40
N ASP A 183 -11.36 17.76 23.77
CA ASP A 183 -11.71 18.53 24.97
C ASP A 183 -11.75 17.68 26.27
N GLY A 184 -10.85 16.70 26.36
CA GLY A 184 -10.78 15.79 27.50
C GLY A 184 -11.79 14.64 27.47
N GLU A 185 -12.64 14.52 26.45
CA GLU A 185 -13.57 13.41 26.24
C GLU A 185 -13.03 12.43 25.20
N LEU A 186 -13.09 11.12 25.50
CA LEU A 186 -12.66 10.07 24.60
C LEU A 186 -13.84 9.49 23.83
N TYR A 187 -13.81 9.64 22.53
CA TYR A 187 -14.68 8.97 21.56
C TYR A 187 -14.01 7.71 21.07
N SER A 188 -14.66 6.56 21.20
CA SER A 188 -14.04 5.28 20.83
C SER A 188 -15.05 4.31 20.21
N GLY A 189 -14.65 3.71 19.09
CA GLY A 189 -15.34 2.56 18.49
C GLY A 189 -14.61 1.28 18.90
N THR A 190 -15.21 0.42 19.73
CA THR A 190 -14.54 -0.75 20.29
C THR A 190 -15.55 -1.78 20.81
N ALA A 191 -15.05 -2.99 21.14
CA ALA A 191 -15.84 -4.00 21.87
C ALA A 191 -15.65 -3.81 23.38
N ALA A 192 -16.74 -3.82 24.13
CA ALA A 192 -16.79 -3.54 25.58
C ALA A 192 -16.95 -4.78 26.44
N ASP A 193 -16.75 -5.98 25.88
CA ASP A 193 -16.86 -7.27 26.56
C ASP A 193 -15.69 -8.19 26.25
N PHE A 194 -15.49 -9.18 27.13
CA PHE A 194 -14.44 -10.18 27.02
C PHE A 194 -14.53 -11.04 25.75
N MET A 195 -15.75 -11.32 25.28
CA MET A 195 -16.00 -12.15 24.10
C MET A 195 -15.86 -11.39 22.78
N GLY A 196 -15.70 -10.05 22.83
CA GLY A 196 -15.61 -9.22 21.64
C GLY A 196 -16.91 -9.20 20.81
N ARG A 197 -18.08 -9.17 21.46
CA ARG A 197 -19.41 -9.18 20.82
C ARG A 197 -20.20 -7.90 21.05
N ASP A 198 -19.94 -7.20 22.15
CA ASP A 198 -20.61 -5.94 22.52
C ASP A 198 -19.88 -4.75 21.91
N PHE A 199 -19.97 -4.61 20.60
CA PHE A 199 -19.40 -3.46 19.88
C PHE A 199 -20.27 -2.22 20.02
N ALA A 200 -19.61 -1.07 20.24
CA ALA A 200 -20.31 0.22 20.26
C ALA A 200 -19.36 1.39 19.96
N ILE A 201 -19.97 2.51 19.58
CA ILE A 201 -19.31 3.81 19.60
C ILE A 201 -19.63 4.43 20.95
N PHE A 202 -18.59 4.74 21.72
CA PHE A 202 -18.67 5.31 23.06
C PHE A 202 -18.16 6.74 23.08
N ARG A 203 -18.73 7.56 23.99
CA ARG A 203 -18.05 8.72 24.58
C ARG A 203 -17.86 8.41 26.06
N THR A 204 -16.63 8.45 26.50
CA THR A 204 -16.21 8.18 27.87
C THR A 204 -15.15 9.21 28.27
N LEU A 205 -14.74 9.23 29.50
CA LEU A 205 -13.84 10.24 30.02
C LEU A 205 -14.50 11.65 30.08
N GLY A 206 -13.89 12.58 30.78
CA GLY A 206 -14.43 13.94 30.92
C GLY A 206 -15.56 14.06 31.94
N HIS A 207 -16.30 15.17 31.86
CA HIS A 207 -17.31 15.54 32.86
C HIS A 207 -18.72 15.02 32.55
N HIS A 208 -18.97 14.61 31.31
CA HIS A 208 -20.26 14.11 30.88
C HIS A 208 -20.49 12.65 31.18
N HIS A 209 -21.75 12.27 31.39
CA HIS A 209 -22.08 10.86 31.55
C HIS A 209 -21.69 10.05 30.29
N PRO A 210 -21.16 8.83 30.47
CA PRO A 210 -20.86 7.96 29.33
C PRO A 210 -22.09 7.71 28.46
N ILE A 211 -21.93 7.77 27.17
CA ILE A 211 -22.96 7.54 26.15
C ILE A 211 -22.45 6.55 25.12
N ARG A 212 -23.35 5.74 24.55
CA ARG A 212 -23.00 4.72 23.55
C ARG A 212 -24.10 4.53 22.51
N THR A 213 -23.80 3.81 21.43
CA THR A 213 -24.79 3.29 20.47
C THR A 213 -25.74 2.27 21.13
N GLU A 214 -26.92 2.05 20.53
CA GLU A 214 -27.89 1.05 20.99
C GLU A 214 -27.26 -0.35 20.99
N GLN A 215 -27.64 -1.17 21.95
CA GLN A 215 -27.05 -2.48 22.17
C GLN A 215 -27.93 -3.58 21.57
N HIS A 216 -27.30 -4.61 21.01
CA HIS A 216 -27.99 -5.78 20.44
C HIS A 216 -28.94 -5.48 19.27
N ASP A 217 -28.80 -4.32 18.64
CA ASP A 217 -29.56 -3.95 17.45
C ASP A 217 -28.62 -3.92 16.23
N SER A 218 -28.69 -4.94 15.38
CA SER A 218 -27.86 -5.06 14.18
C SER A 218 -28.10 -3.95 13.14
N ARG A 219 -29.21 -3.23 13.23
CA ARG A 219 -29.48 -2.05 12.38
C ARG A 219 -28.49 -0.94 12.70
N TRP A 220 -28.10 -0.80 13.98
CA TRP A 220 -27.11 0.19 14.39
C TRP A 220 -25.70 -0.26 14.02
N LEU A 221 -25.26 -1.41 14.54
CA LEU A 221 -23.92 -1.96 14.28
C LEU A 221 -24.03 -3.49 14.16
N ASN A 222 -23.43 -4.06 13.12
CA ASN A 222 -23.45 -5.50 12.86
C ASN A 222 -22.02 -6.05 12.75
N ASP A 223 -21.44 -6.47 13.88
CA ASP A 223 -20.05 -6.97 13.98
C ASP A 223 -19.03 -5.99 13.34
N PRO A 224 -19.00 -4.72 13.78
CA PRO A 224 -18.18 -3.70 13.14
C PRO A 224 -16.69 -3.89 13.41
N ARG A 225 -15.87 -3.48 12.42
CA ARG A 225 -14.42 -3.33 12.53
C ARG A 225 -14.12 -1.85 12.36
N PHE A 226 -13.81 -1.18 13.48
CA PHE A 226 -13.56 0.25 13.49
C PHE A 226 -12.15 0.57 12.94
N ILE A 227 -12.07 1.51 12.02
CA ILE A 227 -10.82 1.87 11.31
C ILE A 227 -10.28 3.19 11.84
N SER A 228 -11.07 4.28 11.78
CA SER A 228 -10.65 5.61 12.22
C SER A 228 -11.80 6.45 12.74
N ALA A 229 -11.48 7.53 13.46
CA ALA A 229 -12.44 8.51 13.95
C ALA A 229 -11.87 9.93 13.81
N HIS A 230 -12.68 10.86 13.30
CA HIS A 230 -12.26 12.22 13.01
C HIS A 230 -13.34 13.24 13.38
N LEU A 231 -12.92 14.39 13.92
CA LEU A 231 -13.75 15.56 14.12
C LEU A 231 -13.76 16.39 12.83
N ILE A 232 -14.94 16.66 12.30
CA ILE A 232 -15.10 17.52 11.12
C ILE A 232 -16.17 18.57 11.44
N PRO A 233 -15.83 19.87 11.36
CA PRO A 233 -16.80 20.95 11.59
C PRO A 233 -17.93 20.93 10.55
N GLU A 234 -19.15 21.19 10.99
CA GLU A 234 -20.31 21.32 10.08
C GLU A 234 -20.55 22.78 9.69
N SER A 235 -20.38 23.69 10.64
CA SER A 235 -20.57 25.12 10.49
C SER A 235 -19.45 25.89 11.21
N ASP A 236 -19.59 27.20 11.34
CA ASP A 236 -18.70 28.03 12.17
C ASP A 236 -19.07 27.97 13.68
N ASN A 237 -20.17 27.29 13.99
CA ASN A 237 -20.58 27.06 15.36
C ASN A 237 -20.08 25.72 15.88
N PRO A 238 -19.21 25.66 16.92
CA PRO A 238 -18.69 24.40 17.48
C PRO A 238 -19.78 23.44 18.01
N GLU A 239 -21.01 23.93 18.27
CA GLU A 239 -22.15 23.09 18.67
C GLU A 239 -22.60 22.15 17.54
N ASP A 240 -22.30 22.51 16.29
CA ASP A 240 -22.65 21.70 15.10
C ASP A 240 -21.58 20.67 14.75
N ASP A 241 -20.49 20.65 15.49
CA ASP A 241 -19.37 19.72 15.22
C ASP A 241 -19.81 18.26 15.31
N LYS A 242 -19.35 17.48 14.33
CA LYS A 242 -19.62 16.06 14.24
C LYS A 242 -18.36 15.22 14.31
N VAL A 243 -18.46 14.08 14.98
CA VAL A 243 -17.46 13.03 14.97
C VAL A 243 -17.89 11.97 13.97
N TYR A 244 -17.01 11.70 13.02
CA TYR A 244 -17.22 10.69 11.99
C TYR A 244 -16.38 9.47 12.30
N PHE A 245 -17.03 8.28 12.31
CA PHE A 245 -16.39 6.97 12.44
C PHE A 245 -16.39 6.25 11.11
N PHE A 246 -15.22 5.78 10.71
CA PHE A 246 -15.06 4.91 9.54
C PHE A 246 -14.88 3.48 10.02
N PHE A 247 -15.68 2.57 9.48
CA PHE A 247 -15.68 1.17 9.88
C PHE A 247 -16.19 0.29 8.73
N ARG A 248 -16.04 -1.00 8.88
CA ARG A 248 -16.68 -1.99 8.03
C ARG A 248 -17.51 -2.92 8.90
N GLU A 249 -18.63 -3.40 8.40
CA GLU A 249 -19.54 -4.27 9.13
C GLU A 249 -20.11 -5.36 8.23
N ASN A 250 -20.63 -6.44 8.83
CA ASN A 250 -21.35 -7.45 8.08
C ASN A 250 -22.64 -6.86 7.49
N ALA A 251 -22.88 -7.12 6.21
CA ALA A 251 -24.10 -6.69 5.55
C ALA A 251 -25.32 -7.39 6.17
N ILE A 252 -26.42 -6.65 6.28
CA ILE A 252 -27.71 -7.17 6.76
C ILE A 252 -28.58 -7.59 5.57
N ASP A 253 -28.15 -7.29 4.35
CA ASP A 253 -28.93 -7.44 3.13
C ASP A 253 -28.97 -8.91 2.72
N GLY A 254 -30.18 -9.48 2.71
CA GLY A 254 -30.44 -10.92 2.49
C GLY A 254 -30.28 -11.41 1.05
N GLU A 255 -29.73 -10.61 0.13
CA GLU A 255 -29.61 -10.99 -1.29
C GLU A 255 -28.42 -11.92 -1.59
N HIS A 256 -27.47 -12.04 -0.68
CA HIS A 256 -26.29 -12.89 -0.89
C HIS A 256 -26.21 -13.97 0.18
N SER A 257 -26.18 -15.21 -0.22
CA SER A 257 -26.00 -16.39 0.64
C SER A 257 -24.62 -16.48 1.32
N GLY A 258 -23.80 -15.43 1.23
CA GLY A 258 -22.47 -15.29 1.85
C GLY A 258 -22.44 -14.11 2.84
N LYS A 259 -21.44 -14.11 3.73
CA LYS A 259 -21.15 -12.98 4.60
C LYS A 259 -20.54 -11.84 3.75
N ALA A 260 -21.38 -10.96 3.22
CA ALA A 260 -20.90 -9.74 2.56
C ALA A 260 -20.50 -8.71 3.62
N THR A 261 -19.44 -7.96 3.35
CA THR A 261 -18.97 -6.84 4.17
C THR A 261 -19.34 -5.52 3.50
N HIS A 262 -19.70 -4.51 4.28
CA HIS A 262 -19.92 -3.14 3.80
C HIS A 262 -19.01 -2.15 4.52
N ALA A 263 -18.32 -1.32 3.76
CA ALA A 263 -17.64 -0.14 4.28
C ALA A 263 -18.66 0.93 4.65
N ARG A 264 -18.51 1.55 5.82
CA ARG A 264 -19.44 2.52 6.40
C ARG A 264 -18.75 3.78 6.88
N ILE A 265 -19.49 4.87 6.82
CA ILE A 265 -19.23 6.10 7.55
C ILE A 265 -20.40 6.34 8.49
N GLY A 266 -20.12 6.51 9.80
CA GLY A 266 -21.10 6.88 10.81
C GLY A 266 -20.85 8.28 11.34
N GLN A 267 -21.89 9.05 11.61
CA GLN A 267 -21.80 10.38 12.24
C GLN A 267 -22.48 10.40 13.59
N ILE A 268 -21.95 11.19 14.52
CA ILE A 268 -22.55 11.58 15.80
C ILE A 268 -22.27 13.06 16.05
N CYS A 269 -23.17 13.74 16.74
CA CYS A 269 -22.91 15.11 17.18
C CYS A 269 -22.04 15.12 18.45
N LYS A 270 -21.08 16.03 18.51
CA LYS A 270 -20.22 16.23 19.68
C LYS A 270 -21.03 16.57 20.93
N ASN A 271 -22.10 17.38 20.80
CA ASN A 271 -22.97 17.83 21.87
C ASN A 271 -24.22 16.96 22.12
N ASP A 272 -24.18 15.70 21.73
CA ASP A 272 -25.24 14.71 22.02
C ASP A 272 -25.12 14.21 23.47
N PHE A 273 -26.16 14.32 24.25
CA PHE A 273 -26.25 13.87 25.66
C PHE A 273 -27.28 12.77 25.88
N GLY A 274 -27.72 12.13 24.79
CA GLY A 274 -28.80 11.13 24.80
C GLY A 274 -30.17 11.73 24.92
N GLY A 275 -31.17 10.85 24.83
CA GLY A 275 -32.58 11.25 24.97
C GLY A 275 -33.04 11.31 26.41
N HIS A 276 -34.21 11.91 26.63
CA HIS A 276 -34.80 12.05 27.96
C HIS A 276 -35.57 10.80 28.40
N ARG A 277 -36.44 10.25 27.55
CA ARG A 277 -37.29 9.09 27.84
C ARG A 277 -36.90 7.83 27.04
N SER A 278 -36.46 8.00 25.82
CA SER A 278 -35.96 6.97 24.95
C SER A 278 -34.51 7.28 24.59
N LEU A 279 -33.67 6.29 24.28
CA LEU A 279 -32.23 6.41 24.05
C LEU A 279 -31.51 7.12 25.22
N VAL A 280 -31.93 6.88 26.47
CA VAL A 280 -31.26 7.38 27.67
C VAL A 280 -29.85 6.81 27.73
N ASN A 281 -28.82 7.66 27.85
CA ASN A 281 -27.39 7.32 27.74
C ASN A 281 -27.01 6.61 26.43
N LYS A 282 -27.78 6.87 25.38
CA LYS A 282 -27.53 6.39 24.02
C LYS A 282 -27.47 7.55 23.04
N TRP A 283 -26.68 7.43 21.98
CA TRP A 283 -26.64 8.41 20.91
C TRP A 283 -28.03 8.62 20.30
N THR A 284 -28.46 9.86 20.16
CA THR A 284 -29.71 10.23 19.48
C THR A 284 -29.48 10.73 18.06
N THR A 285 -28.24 11.10 17.77
CA THR A 285 -27.85 11.69 16.49
C THR A 285 -27.06 10.74 15.58
N PHE A 286 -26.84 9.48 16.01
CA PHE A 286 -26.13 8.48 15.22
C PHE A 286 -26.85 8.17 13.92
N LEU A 287 -26.14 8.35 12.81
CA LEU A 287 -26.53 7.89 11.48
C LEU A 287 -25.33 7.24 10.80
N LYS A 288 -25.58 6.28 9.91
CA LYS A 288 -24.54 5.66 9.09
C LYS A 288 -24.93 5.59 7.61
N ALA A 289 -23.94 5.65 6.72
CA ALA A 289 -24.10 5.48 5.28
C ALA A 289 -23.05 4.49 4.74
N ARG A 290 -23.35 3.83 3.61
CA ARG A 290 -22.41 2.95 2.92
C ARG A 290 -21.44 3.78 2.08
N LEU A 291 -20.16 3.41 2.11
CA LEU A 291 -19.15 3.91 1.18
C LEU A 291 -19.02 2.91 0.04
N ILE A 292 -19.09 3.39 -1.20
CA ILE A 292 -18.87 2.57 -2.41
C ILE A 292 -17.48 2.81 -2.95
N CYS A 293 -16.74 1.73 -3.19
CA CYS A 293 -15.51 1.75 -3.97
C CYS A 293 -15.60 0.57 -4.94
N SER A 294 -15.95 0.84 -6.20
CA SER A 294 -16.21 -0.19 -7.21
C SER A 294 -15.71 0.21 -8.59
N VAL A 295 -15.58 -0.79 -9.44
CA VAL A 295 -15.29 -0.61 -10.87
C VAL A 295 -16.36 -1.32 -11.68
N PRO A 296 -16.82 -0.72 -12.81
CA PRO A 296 -17.78 -1.35 -13.68
C PRO A 296 -17.18 -2.62 -14.31
N GLY A 297 -17.89 -3.73 -14.18
CA GLY A 297 -17.53 -4.98 -14.84
C GLY A 297 -18.03 -5.06 -16.27
N PRO A 298 -17.48 -5.98 -17.09
CA PRO A 298 -17.82 -6.11 -18.51
C PRO A 298 -19.29 -6.48 -18.76
N ASN A 299 -19.97 -7.04 -17.78
CA ASN A 299 -21.38 -7.46 -17.88
C ASN A 299 -22.35 -6.47 -17.20
N GLY A 300 -21.91 -5.24 -16.89
CA GLY A 300 -22.70 -4.26 -16.15
C GLY A 300 -22.83 -4.59 -14.65
N ILE A 301 -22.10 -5.59 -14.15
CA ILE A 301 -22.05 -5.92 -12.71
C ILE A 301 -20.76 -5.31 -12.16
N ASP A 302 -20.89 -4.43 -11.16
CA ASP A 302 -19.75 -3.78 -10.54
C ASP A 302 -18.93 -4.76 -9.71
N THR A 303 -17.60 -4.62 -9.80
CA THR A 303 -16.69 -5.28 -8.85
C THR A 303 -16.43 -4.33 -7.69
N HIS A 304 -16.88 -4.74 -6.50
CA HIS A 304 -16.78 -3.97 -5.27
C HIS A 304 -15.50 -4.31 -4.49
N PHE A 305 -14.88 -3.26 -3.92
CA PHE A 305 -13.85 -3.33 -2.91
C PHE A 305 -14.49 -2.92 -1.58
N ASP A 306 -15.00 -3.88 -0.82
CA ASP A 306 -15.87 -3.62 0.34
C ASP A 306 -15.13 -3.64 1.69
N GLU A 307 -13.89 -4.15 1.72
CA GLU A 307 -13.08 -4.22 2.93
C GLU A 307 -12.28 -2.93 3.11
N LEU A 308 -12.82 -1.96 3.83
CA LEU A 308 -12.10 -0.74 4.22
C LEU A 308 -10.93 -1.10 5.14
N GLN A 309 -9.70 -0.74 4.77
CA GLN A 309 -8.48 -1.03 5.53
C GLN A 309 -7.99 0.19 6.31
N ASP A 310 -8.01 1.38 5.68
CA ASP A 310 -7.52 2.61 6.29
C ASP A 310 -8.18 3.85 5.67
N VAL A 311 -8.13 4.97 6.40
CA VAL A 311 -8.68 6.26 5.97
C VAL A 311 -7.74 7.39 6.37
N PHE A 312 -7.46 8.27 5.43
CA PHE A 312 -6.71 9.50 5.65
C PHE A 312 -7.55 10.72 5.27
N LEU A 313 -7.57 11.73 6.13
CA LEU A 313 -8.22 13.02 5.84
C LEU A 313 -7.18 14.03 5.38
N MET A 314 -7.30 14.44 4.13
CA MET A 314 -6.53 15.56 3.58
C MET A 314 -7.26 16.88 3.87
N ASN A 315 -6.64 17.73 4.66
CA ASN A 315 -7.15 19.06 4.93
C ASN A 315 -7.20 19.89 3.65
N SER A 316 -8.32 20.50 3.40
CA SER A 316 -8.51 21.49 2.33
C SER A 316 -8.36 22.92 2.88
N LYS A 317 -8.45 23.92 1.99
CA LYS A 317 -8.52 25.34 2.41
C LYS A 317 -9.74 25.63 3.28
N ASP A 318 -10.80 24.85 3.12
CA ASP A 318 -12.00 24.89 3.95
C ASP A 318 -11.96 23.70 4.92
N PRO A 319 -11.76 23.91 6.24
CA PRO A 319 -11.71 22.83 7.23
C PRO A 319 -12.99 21.99 7.29
N LYS A 320 -14.11 22.51 6.80
CA LYS A 320 -15.40 21.82 6.76
C LYS A 320 -15.45 20.77 5.64
N ASN A 321 -14.61 20.91 4.62
CA ASN A 321 -14.61 20.05 3.43
C ASN A 321 -13.27 19.38 3.16
N PRO A 322 -12.74 18.57 4.09
CA PRO A 322 -11.58 17.74 3.81
C PRO A 322 -11.91 16.71 2.72
N ILE A 323 -10.89 16.25 2.01
CA ILE A 323 -10.99 15.10 1.11
C ILE A 323 -10.67 13.85 1.90
N VAL A 324 -11.51 12.84 1.80
CA VAL A 324 -11.33 11.55 2.46
C VAL A 324 -10.72 10.56 1.48
N TYR A 325 -9.51 10.07 1.75
CA TYR A 325 -8.87 8.98 1.04
C TYR A 325 -9.13 7.69 1.79
N GLY A 326 -9.68 6.69 1.12
CA GLY A 326 -9.92 5.37 1.69
C GLY A 326 -9.19 4.28 0.93
N VAL A 327 -8.55 3.37 1.65
CA VAL A 327 -7.95 2.15 1.12
C VAL A 327 -8.92 1.00 1.30
N PHE A 328 -9.17 0.28 0.21
CA PHE A 328 -10.12 -0.82 0.16
C PHE A 328 -9.47 -2.06 -0.46
N THR A 329 -9.92 -3.23 -0.01
CA THR A 329 -9.56 -4.51 -0.60
C THR A 329 -10.81 -5.33 -0.93
N THR A 330 -10.67 -6.32 -1.78
CA THR A 330 -11.75 -7.28 -2.04
C THR A 330 -11.89 -8.24 -0.87
N SER A 331 -13.13 -8.63 -0.57
CA SER A 331 -13.45 -9.64 0.45
C SER A 331 -13.25 -11.09 -0.05
N SER A 332 -13.04 -11.28 -1.36
CA SER A 332 -12.89 -12.59 -2.00
C SER A 332 -11.46 -13.14 -1.87
N ASN A 333 -11.34 -14.40 -1.47
CA ASN A 333 -10.05 -15.11 -1.50
C ASN A 333 -9.64 -15.57 -2.91
N ILE A 334 -10.56 -15.53 -3.87
CA ILE A 334 -10.34 -15.98 -5.26
C ILE A 334 -9.73 -14.84 -6.09
N PHE A 335 -10.25 -13.62 -5.90
CA PHE A 335 -9.76 -12.42 -6.57
C PHE A 335 -9.23 -11.45 -5.52
N LYS A 336 -7.91 -11.27 -5.49
CA LYS A 336 -7.26 -10.30 -4.61
C LYS A 336 -7.05 -9.01 -5.37
N GLY A 337 -7.67 -7.95 -4.88
CA GLY A 337 -7.52 -6.61 -5.43
C GLY A 337 -7.49 -5.57 -4.32
N SER A 338 -6.85 -4.45 -4.60
CA SER A 338 -6.80 -3.27 -3.73
C SER A 338 -7.13 -2.04 -4.52
N ALA A 339 -7.81 -1.10 -3.89
CA ALA A 339 -8.19 0.17 -4.51
C ALA A 339 -8.06 1.33 -3.53
N VAL A 340 -7.83 2.53 -4.06
CA VAL A 340 -7.92 3.79 -3.32
C VAL A 340 -9.08 4.59 -3.90
N CYS A 341 -10.04 4.96 -3.06
CA CYS A 341 -11.16 5.82 -3.41
C CYS A 341 -11.09 7.15 -2.64
N MET A 342 -11.47 8.24 -3.30
CA MET A 342 -11.59 9.58 -2.70
C MET A 342 -13.04 9.97 -2.53
N TYR A 343 -13.37 10.63 -1.42
CA TYR A 343 -14.72 11.13 -1.15
C TYR A 343 -14.67 12.60 -0.73
N SER A 344 -15.66 13.35 -1.19
CA SER A 344 -15.89 14.72 -0.76
C SER A 344 -16.81 14.73 0.46
N MET A 345 -16.48 15.52 1.50
CA MET A 345 -17.38 15.69 2.64
C MET A 345 -18.70 16.36 2.27
N SER A 346 -18.74 17.16 1.20
CA SER A 346 -20.01 17.71 0.68
C SER A 346 -20.95 16.62 0.16
N ASP A 347 -20.42 15.57 -0.49
CA ASP A 347 -21.23 14.43 -0.94
C ASP A 347 -21.67 13.54 0.23
N VAL A 348 -20.80 13.34 1.23
CA VAL A 348 -21.16 12.67 2.48
C VAL A 348 -22.33 13.38 3.15
N ARG A 349 -22.28 14.70 3.33
CA ARG A 349 -23.38 15.49 3.91
C ARG A 349 -24.67 15.38 3.10
N ARG A 350 -24.56 15.44 1.77
CA ARG A 350 -25.73 15.29 0.88
C ARG A 350 -26.43 13.94 1.10
N VAL A 351 -25.67 12.87 1.32
CA VAL A 351 -26.23 11.55 1.63
C VAL A 351 -26.92 11.56 2.99
N PHE A 352 -26.35 12.16 4.03
CA PHE A 352 -26.98 12.27 5.36
C PHE A 352 -28.22 13.18 5.38
N LEU A 353 -28.36 14.07 4.40
CA LEU A 353 -29.59 14.85 4.18
C LEU A 353 -30.61 14.12 3.26
N GLY A 354 -30.24 12.97 2.72
CA GLY A 354 -31.07 12.16 1.83
C GLY A 354 -32.09 11.27 2.56
N PRO A 355 -32.71 10.32 1.85
CA PRO A 355 -33.70 9.41 2.43
C PRO A 355 -33.08 8.43 3.42
N TYR A 356 -33.81 8.14 4.51
CA TYR A 356 -33.45 7.07 5.45
C TYR A 356 -33.74 5.69 4.83
N ALA A 357 -32.96 4.69 5.22
CA ALA A 357 -33.22 3.31 4.86
C ALA A 357 -34.32 2.72 5.76
N HIS A 358 -35.29 2.06 5.16
CA HIS A 358 -36.38 1.37 5.82
C HIS A 358 -36.52 -0.04 5.30
N ARG A 359 -36.95 -0.97 6.16
CA ARG A 359 -37.28 -2.35 5.75
C ARG A 359 -38.80 -2.48 5.62
N ASP A 360 -39.25 -2.84 4.44
CA ASP A 360 -40.66 -3.00 4.16
C ASP A 360 -40.97 -4.31 3.41
N GLY A 361 -42.22 -4.77 3.54
CA GLY A 361 -42.74 -5.88 2.84
C GLY A 361 -42.28 -7.30 3.33
N PRO A 362 -42.83 -8.36 2.76
CA PRO A 362 -42.56 -9.74 3.18
C PRO A 362 -41.12 -10.22 2.89
N ASN A 363 -40.42 -9.57 1.94
CA ASN A 363 -39.04 -9.89 1.59
C ASN A 363 -38.00 -9.11 2.38
N TYR A 364 -38.44 -8.23 3.31
CA TYR A 364 -37.56 -7.38 4.13
C TYR A 364 -36.48 -6.63 3.32
N GLN A 365 -36.83 -6.14 2.12
CA GLN A 365 -35.89 -5.37 1.29
C GLN A 365 -35.70 -3.95 1.85
N TRP A 366 -34.50 -3.44 1.67
CA TRP A 366 -34.20 -2.06 2.00
C TRP A 366 -34.76 -1.13 0.94
N VAL A 367 -35.61 -0.17 1.38
CA VAL A 367 -36.26 0.84 0.55
C VAL A 367 -36.04 2.22 1.15
N PRO A 368 -36.14 3.31 0.35
CA PRO A 368 -36.15 4.67 0.91
C PRO A 368 -37.42 4.87 1.72
N TYR A 369 -37.29 5.41 2.94
CA TYR A 369 -38.44 5.74 3.78
C TYR A 369 -39.31 6.80 3.10
N GLN A 370 -40.58 6.51 2.92
CA GLN A 370 -41.57 7.38 2.24
C GLN A 370 -42.48 8.10 3.20
N GLY A 371 -42.44 7.82 4.51
CA GLY A 371 -43.26 8.43 5.52
C GLY A 371 -42.82 9.85 5.89
N ARG A 372 -43.57 10.49 6.80
CA ARG A 372 -43.21 11.80 7.32
C ARG A 372 -41.96 11.69 8.22
N VAL A 373 -40.93 12.45 7.90
CA VAL A 373 -39.77 12.63 8.76
C VAL A 373 -40.08 13.71 9.81
N PRO A 374 -39.88 13.42 11.12
CA PRO A 374 -40.14 14.41 12.15
C PRO A 374 -39.18 15.60 12.10
N TYR A 375 -39.53 16.68 12.77
CA TYR A 375 -38.74 17.89 12.90
C TYR A 375 -38.38 18.14 14.37
N PRO A 376 -37.12 18.51 14.69
CA PRO A 376 -35.96 18.65 13.77
C PRO A 376 -35.59 17.31 13.16
N ARG A 377 -34.96 17.35 11.97
CA ARG A 377 -34.55 16.16 11.26
C ARG A 377 -33.64 15.30 12.14
N PRO A 378 -33.94 14.00 12.34
CA PRO A 378 -33.08 13.10 13.10
C PRO A 378 -31.63 13.09 12.57
N GLY A 379 -30.64 13.11 13.48
CA GLY A 379 -29.22 13.21 13.12
C GLY A 379 -28.71 14.67 12.98
N THR A 380 -29.58 15.68 13.15
CA THR A 380 -29.15 17.08 13.25
C THR A 380 -28.65 17.35 14.68
N CYS A 381 -27.58 18.12 14.80
CA CYS A 381 -27.04 18.52 16.10
C CYS A 381 -27.93 19.53 16.78
N PRO A 382 -28.19 19.43 18.10
CA PRO A 382 -28.92 20.47 18.84
C PRO A 382 -28.05 21.73 18.91
N SER A 383 -28.51 22.77 18.28
CA SER A 383 -27.89 24.10 18.31
C SER A 383 -28.90 25.18 18.00
N LYS A 384 -28.56 26.41 18.31
CA LYS A 384 -29.40 27.57 17.94
C LYS A 384 -29.44 27.78 16.42
N THR A 385 -28.46 27.25 15.70
CA THR A 385 -28.37 27.33 14.23
C THR A 385 -29.38 26.40 13.57
N PHE A 386 -29.59 25.21 14.14
CA PHE A 386 -30.43 24.16 13.57
C PHE A 386 -31.53 23.75 14.58
N GLY A 387 -32.72 24.26 14.43
CA GLY A 387 -33.91 23.81 15.18
C GLY A 387 -34.18 24.46 16.52
N GLY A 388 -33.25 25.25 17.07
CA GLY A 388 -33.49 26.03 18.29
C GLY A 388 -33.56 25.23 19.59
N PHE A 389 -32.93 24.05 19.63
CA PHE A 389 -32.81 23.20 20.81
C PHE A 389 -31.41 23.32 21.41
N ASP A 390 -31.33 23.51 22.72
CA ASP A 390 -30.05 23.63 23.44
C ASP A 390 -29.44 22.25 23.79
N SER A 391 -30.26 21.18 23.82
CA SER A 391 -29.84 19.85 24.20
C SER A 391 -30.62 18.77 23.44
N THR A 392 -29.99 17.61 23.21
CA THR A 392 -30.70 16.43 22.70
C THR A 392 -31.79 15.90 23.62
N LYS A 393 -31.74 16.24 24.91
CA LYS A 393 -32.80 15.89 25.88
C LYS A 393 -34.09 16.65 25.66
N ASP A 394 -34.03 17.80 24.99
CA ASP A 394 -35.19 18.66 24.69
C ASP A 394 -35.83 18.28 23.33
N LEU A 395 -35.22 17.38 22.58
CA LEU A 395 -35.78 16.89 21.32
C LEU A 395 -37.12 16.17 21.52
N PRO A 396 -38.10 16.39 20.62
CA PRO A 396 -39.39 15.71 20.67
C PRO A 396 -39.27 14.16 20.67
N ASP A 397 -40.18 13.48 21.40
CA ASP A 397 -40.17 12.03 21.54
C ASP A 397 -40.29 11.30 20.18
N ASP A 398 -40.99 11.87 19.20
CA ASP A 398 -41.12 11.32 17.85
C ASP A 398 -39.79 11.37 17.08
N VAL A 399 -38.97 12.42 17.24
CA VAL A 399 -37.62 12.53 16.68
C VAL A 399 -36.72 11.45 17.24
N ILE A 400 -36.71 11.23 18.57
CA ILE A 400 -35.91 10.23 19.23
C ILE A 400 -36.35 8.80 18.83
N THR A 401 -37.65 8.55 18.77
CA THR A 401 -38.20 7.24 18.35
C THR A 401 -37.87 6.94 16.90
N PHE A 402 -37.93 7.95 16.04
CA PHE A 402 -37.54 7.82 14.64
C PHE A 402 -36.04 7.53 14.51
N ALA A 403 -35.18 8.28 15.19
CA ALA A 403 -33.73 8.07 15.20
C ALA A 403 -33.35 6.63 15.65
N ARG A 404 -34.03 6.08 16.66
CA ARG A 404 -33.83 4.71 17.15
C ARG A 404 -34.13 3.66 16.09
N SER A 405 -35.17 3.88 15.27
CA SER A 405 -35.64 2.90 14.28
C SER A 405 -34.98 3.03 12.90
N HIS A 406 -34.39 4.21 12.58
CA HIS A 406 -33.82 4.53 11.26
C HIS A 406 -32.38 5.07 11.37
N PRO A 407 -31.41 4.26 11.86
CA PRO A 407 -30.02 4.73 12.03
C PRO A 407 -29.20 4.71 10.71
N ALA A 408 -29.77 4.27 9.60
CA ALA A 408 -29.05 4.12 8.34
C ALA A 408 -29.67 4.95 7.22
N MET A 409 -28.81 5.50 6.35
CA MET A 409 -29.19 6.18 5.12
C MET A 409 -29.39 5.17 3.99
N TYR A 410 -30.36 5.45 3.11
CA TYR A 410 -30.64 4.60 1.95
C TYR A 410 -29.59 4.75 0.85
N ASN A 411 -29.25 6.00 0.51
CA ASN A 411 -28.26 6.28 -0.53
C ASN A 411 -26.84 6.01 -0.02
N PRO A 412 -26.00 5.36 -0.82
CA PRO A 412 -24.59 5.25 -0.52
C PRO A 412 -23.83 6.52 -0.90
N VAL A 413 -22.62 6.67 -0.37
CA VAL A 413 -21.66 7.69 -0.78
C VAL A 413 -20.78 7.11 -1.88
N PHE A 414 -20.80 7.74 -3.05
CA PHE A 414 -19.94 7.39 -4.17
C PHE A 414 -18.60 8.15 -4.11
N PRO A 415 -17.53 7.58 -4.62
CA PRO A 415 -16.27 8.28 -4.72
C PRO A 415 -16.33 9.42 -5.76
N ILE A 416 -15.43 10.37 -5.64
CA ILE A 416 -15.23 11.42 -6.65
C ILE A 416 -14.98 10.74 -8.00
N ASN A 417 -15.67 11.23 -9.05
CA ASN A 417 -15.68 10.64 -10.40
C ASN A 417 -16.28 9.21 -10.49
N ASN A 418 -16.99 8.75 -9.46
CA ASN A 418 -17.65 7.44 -9.39
C ASN A 418 -16.71 6.24 -9.66
N ARG A 419 -15.42 6.39 -9.39
CA ARG A 419 -14.42 5.33 -9.59
C ARG A 419 -13.25 5.47 -8.63
N PRO A 420 -12.52 4.38 -8.34
CA PRO A 420 -11.25 4.46 -7.65
C PRO A 420 -10.23 5.34 -8.43
N ILE A 421 -9.37 6.04 -7.69
CA ILE A 421 -8.22 6.75 -8.27
C ILE A 421 -7.04 5.83 -8.54
N MET A 422 -6.94 4.72 -7.83
CA MET A 422 -5.91 3.70 -8.01
C MET A 422 -6.47 2.31 -7.79
N ILE A 423 -6.05 1.37 -8.63
CA ILE A 423 -6.42 -0.05 -8.51
C ILE A 423 -5.18 -0.90 -8.70
N LYS A 424 -5.02 -1.91 -7.88
CA LYS A 424 -4.02 -2.96 -8.03
C LYS A 424 -4.69 -4.32 -7.98
N THR A 425 -4.55 -5.06 -9.07
CA THR A 425 -4.92 -6.46 -9.23
C THR A 425 -3.70 -7.23 -9.73
N ASP A 426 -3.74 -8.53 -9.68
CA ASP A 426 -2.66 -9.40 -10.19
C ASP A 426 -1.28 -9.15 -9.54
N VAL A 427 -1.28 -8.69 -8.29
CA VAL A 427 -0.09 -8.49 -7.45
C VAL A 427 -0.16 -9.39 -6.22
N ASN A 428 1.00 -9.75 -5.67
CA ASN A 428 1.09 -10.65 -4.51
C ASN A 428 0.94 -9.92 -3.16
N TYR A 429 0.44 -8.69 -3.16
CA TYR A 429 0.22 -7.89 -1.96
C TYR A 429 -1.13 -7.18 -1.97
N GLN A 430 -1.58 -6.75 -0.80
CA GLN A 430 -2.77 -5.93 -0.61
C GLN A 430 -2.40 -4.64 0.14
N PHE A 431 -3.14 -3.56 -0.12
CA PHE A 431 -2.98 -2.29 0.58
C PHE A 431 -3.51 -2.38 2.00
N THR A 432 -2.79 -1.76 2.94
CA THR A 432 -3.13 -1.80 4.36
C THR A 432 -3.25 -0.43 5.00
N GLN A 433 -2.45 0.55 4.57
CA GLN A 433 -2.39 1.88 5.15
C GLN A 433 -2.23 2.94 4.07
N ILE A 434 -2.63 4.18 4.36
CA ILE A 434 -2.43 5.33 3.47
C ILE A 434 -2.17 6.60 4.25
N VAL A 435 -1.18 7.37 3.80
CA VAL A 435 -1.02 8.78 4.16
C VAL A 435 -0.80 9.59 2.89
N VAL A 436 -1.24 10.83 2.88
CA VAL A 436 -1.19 11.70 1.70
C VAL A 436 -0.54 13.03 2.09
N ASP A 437 0.41 13.47 1.27
CA ASP A 437 1.03 14.79 1.39
C ASP A 437 0.64 15.68 0.22
N ARG A 438 0.29 16.92 0.50
CA ARG A 438 0.01 17.92 -0.53
C ARG A 438 1.25 18.75 -0.79
N VAL A 439 1.84 18.56 -1.96
CA VAL A 439 3.12 19.11 -2.34
C VAL A 439 2.93 20.23 -3.36
N ASP A 440 3.50 21.39 -3.06
CA ASP A 440 3.60 22.50 -4.00
C ASP A 440 4.82 22.29 -4.90
N ALA A 441 4.57 21.99 -6.18
CA ALA A 441 5.58 21.91 -7.21
C ALA A 441 5.62 23.20 -8.05
N GLU A 442 6.54 23.29 -9.02
CA GLU A 442 6.70 24.48 -9.84
C GLU A 442 5.48 24.78 -10.73
N ASP A 443 4.84 23.73 -11.21
CA ASP A 443 3.72 23.75 -12.17
C ASP A 443 2.34 23.59 -11.51
N GLY A 444 2.30 23.37 -10.19
CA GLY A 444 1.03 23.21 -9.48
C GLY A 444 1.14 22.48 -8.16
N GLN A 445 -0.01 22.17 -7.60
CA GLN A 445 -0.16 21.44 -6.35
C GLN A 445 -0.58 20.00 -6.62
N TYR A 446 0.10 19.04 -6.01
CA TYR A 446 -0.11 17.61 -6.21
C TYR A 446 -0.33 16.88 -4.89
N ASP A 447 -1.24 15.93 -4.89
CA ASP A 447 -1.42 15.01 -3.78
C ASP A 447 -0.55 13.77 -4.02
N VAL A 448 0.42 13.53 -3.14
CA VAL A 448 1.33 12.39 -3.16
C VAL A 448 0.88 11.38 -2.11
N MET A 449 0.46 10.22 -2.56
CA MET A 449 0.01 9.13 -1.71
C MET A 449 1.17 8.20 -1.38
N PHE A 450 1.32 7.85 -0.09
CA PHE A 450 2.18 6.78 0.38
C PHE A 450 1.27 5.65 0.87
N ILE A 451 1.36 4.49 0.23
CA ILE A 451 0.47 3.35 0.48
C ILE A 451 1.28 2.19 1.01
N GLY A 452 0.97 1.75 2.22
CA GLY A 452 1.56 0.59 2.85
C GLY A 452 0.90 -0.71 2.42
N THR A 453 1.64 -1.81 2.42
CA THR A 453 1.18 -3.13 2.01
C THR A 453 1.32 -4.19 3.11
N ASP A 454 0.68 -5.32 2.93
CA ASP A 454 0.75 -6.49 3.81
C ASP A 454 2.07 -7.27 3.72
N VAL A 455 2.95 -6.91 2.77
CA VAL A 455 4.28 -7.52 2.58
C VAL A 455 5.44 -6.59 2.97
N GLY A 456 5.15 -5.41 3.54
CA GLY A 456 6.18 -4.49 4.03
C GLY A 456 6.80 -3.61 2.96
N THR A 457 6.08 -3.37 1.87
CA THR A 457 6.45 -2.39 0.85
C THR A 457 5.61 -1.12 0.97
N VAL A 458 6.18 0.01 0.62
CA VAL A 458 5.49 1.29 0.48
C VAL A 458 5.50 1.70 -0.97
N LEU A 459 4.34 2.06 -1.48
CA LEU A 459 4.16 2.64 -2.80
C LEU A 459 4.08 4.15 -2.68
N LYS A 460 4.84 4.89 -3.51
CA LYS A 460 4.72 6.33 -3.67
C LYS A 460 4.01 6.62 -4.99
N VAL A 461 2.85 7.25 -4.90
CA VAL A 461 1.95 7.47 -6.05
C VAL A 461 1.56 8.94 -6.11
N VAL A 462 1.57 9.53 -7.30
CA VAL A 462 1.09 10.88 -7.53
C VAL A 462 -0.11 10.85 -8.48
N SER A 463 -1.11 11.66 -8.19
CA SER A 463 -2.25 11.91 -9.10
C SER A 463 -1.96 13.14 -9.94
N VAL A 464 -1.89 12.97 -11.25
CA VAL A 464 -1.60 14.04 -12.22
C VAL A 464 -2.87 14.33 -13.02
N PRO A 465 -3.28 15.60 -13.18
CA PRO A 465 -4.40 15.96 -14.06
C PRO A 465 -4.09 15.57 -15.50
N LYS A 466 -5.05 14.96 -16.19
CA LYS A 466 -5.02 14.76 -17.65
C LYS A 466 -5.48 16.04 -18.37
N GLU A 467 -5.37 16.03 -19.70
CA GLU A 467 -5.85 17.12 -20.57
C GLU A 467 -7.32 17.49 -20.29
N THR A 468 -8.15 16.52 -19.92
CA THR A 468 -9.50 16.75 -19.41
C THR A 468 -9.43 16.90 -17.89
N TRP A 469 -9.69 18.10 -17.40
CA TRP A 469 -9.57 18.47 -15.97
C TRP A 469 -10.36 17.60 -14.95
N HIS A 470 -11.24 16.73 -15.46
CA HIS A 470 -11.96 15.75 -14.65
C HIS A 470 -11.25 14.38 -14.53
N ASP A 471 -10.25 14.13 -15.36
CA ASP A 471 -9.53 12.86 -15.39
C ASP A 471 -8.17 12.98 -14.70
N LEU A 472 -7.93 12.13 -13.72
CA LEU A 472 -6.63 11.97 -13.05
C LEU A 472 -5.91 10.75 -13.61
N GLU A 473 -4.60 10.86 -13.79
CA GLU A 473 -3.71 9.76 -14.09
C GLU A 473 -2.87 9.46 -12.85
N GLU A 474 -2.89 8.22 -12.39
CA GLU A 474 -2.06 7.78 -11.28
C GLU A 474 -0.69 7.34 -11.80
N VAL A 475 0.34 8.00 -11.30
CA VAL A 475 1.72 7.68 -11.63
C VAL A 475 2.38 7.04 -10.43
N LEU A 476 2.62 5.72 -10.51
CA LEU A 476 3.36 5.00 -9.48
C LEU A 476 4.85 5.32 -9.64
N LEU A 477 5.38 6.11 -8.73
CA LEU A 477 6.77 6.59 -8.76
C LEU A 477 7.72 5.53 -8.23
N GLU A 478 7.49 5.07 -7.01
CA GLU A 478 8.41 4.18 -6.30
C GLU A 478 7.65 3.04 -5.61
N GLU A 479 8.24 1.86 -5.64
CA GLU A 479 7.88 0.70 -4.80
C GLU A 479 9.10 0.37 -3.93
N MET A 480 8.99 0.59 -2.63
CA MET A 480 10.09 0.54 -1.67
C MET A 480 9.88 -0.58 -0.66
N ALA A 481 10.81 -1.53 -0.57
CA ALA A 481 10.82 -2.52 0.51
C ALA A 481 11.41 -1.87 1.77
N VAL A 482 10.62 -1.80 2.85
CA VAL A 482 10.95 -1.04 4.07
C VAL A 482 11.48 -1.92 5.19
N PHE A 483 11.13 -3.20 5.18
CA PHE A 483 11.57 -4.20 6.16
C PHE A 483 12.35 -5.32 5.48
N ARG A 484 13.28 -5.92 6.22
CA ARG A 484 14.10 -7.03 5.72
C ARG A 484 13.28 -8.26 5.36
N GLU A 485 12.31 -8.60 6.22
CA GLU A 485 11.41 -9.72 6.02
C GLU A 485 10.00 -9.20 5.70
N PRO A 486 9.24 -9.88 4.84
CA PRO A 486 7.86 -9.51 4.57
C PRO A 486 7.04 -9.43 5.86
N THR A 487 6.48 -8.27 6.14
CA THR A 487 5.65 -8.00 7.33
C THR A 487 4.60 -6.96 7.00
N THR A 488 3.40 -7.13 7.54
CA THR A 488 2.29 -6.20 7.29
C THR A 488 2.58 -4.83 7.88
N ILE A 489 2.47 -3.78 7.07
CA ILE A 489 2.47 -2.39 7.52
C ILE A 489 1.12 -2.14 8.18
N SER A 490 1.13 -1.77 9.46
CA SER A 490 -0.07 -1.62 10.30
C SER A 490 -0.26 -0.22 10.86
N ALA A 491 0.70 0.68 10.68
CA ALA A 491 0.60 2.09 11.00
C ALA A 491 1.51 2.91 10.09
N MET A 492 1.06 4.09 9.71
CA MET A 492 1.86 5.07 8.98
C MET A 492 1.53 6.48 9.47
N GLU A 493 2.57 7.29 9.68
CA GLU A 493 2.45 8.71 10.01
C GLU A 493 3.45 9.53 9.20
N LEU A 494 3.04 10.70 8.77
CA LEU A 494 3.80 11.59 7.92
C LEU A 494 4.10 12.91 8.64
N SER A 495 5.38 13.27 8.75
CA SER A 495 5.79 14.60 9.22
C SER A 495 6.19 15.49 8.05
N THR A 496 5.39 16.51 7.79
CA THR A 496 5.71 17.52 6.79
C THR A 496 6.85 18.44 7.24
N LYS A 497 7.00 18.68 8.55
CA LYS A 497 8.12 19.48 9.10
C LYS A 497 9.46 18.77 8.93
N GLN A 498 9.51 17.47 9.25
CA GLN A 498 10.74 16.68 9.15
C GLN A 498 10.95 16.09 7.75
N GLN A 499 9.94 16.15 6.89
CA GLN A 499 9.93 15.51 5.57
C GLN A 499 10.23 14.01 5.65
N GLN A 500 9.62 13.35 6.63
CA GLN A 500 9.84 11.94 6.95
C GLN A 500 8.51 11.20 7.03
N LEU A 501 8.56 9.93 6.65
CA LEU A 501 7.51 8.96 6.81
C LEU A 501 7.91 7.94 7.87
N TYR A 502 7.02 7.68 8.83
CA TYR A 502 7.21 6.69 9.90
C TYR A 502 6.25 5.54 9.68
N ILE A 503 6.75 4.32 9.78
CA ILE A 503 6.03 3.09 9.41
C ILE A 503 6.15 2.08 10.52
N GLY A 504 5.01 1.55 10.97
CA GLY A 504 4.92 0.52 11.98
C GLY A 504 4.53 -0.83 11.44
N SER A 505 5.10 -1.88 12.02
CA SER A 505 4.77 -3.27 11.73
C SER A 505 4.76 -4.11 13.00
N ALA A 506 4.47 -5.40 12.87
CA ALA A 506 4.63 -6.32 14.00
C ALA A 506 6.10 -6.45 14.46
N ALA A 507 7.06 -6.24 13.56
CA ALA A 507 8.48 -6.47 13.80
C ALA A 507 9.25 -5.25 14.31
N GLY A 508 8.75 -4.03 14.03
CA GLY A 508 9.47 -2.82 14.40
C GLY A 508 8.93 -1.56 13.72
N VAL A 509 9.74 -0.51 13.76
CA VAL A 509 9.44 0.80 13.19
C VAL A 509 10.49 1.17 12.15
N ALA A 510 10.08 1.76 11.05
CA ALA A 510 10.96 2.28 10.02
C ALA A 510 10.70 3.77 9.79
N GLN A 511 11.75 4.50 9.43
CA GLN A 511 11.74 5.89 9.05
C GLN A 511 12.37 6.03 7.67
N LEU A 512 11.72 6.78 6.79
CA LEU A 512 12.28 7.10 5.47
C LEU A 512 11.93 8.52 5.05
N PRO A 513 12.81 9.18 4.25
CA PRO A 513 12.53 10.49 3.71
C PRO A 513 11.37 10.43 2.70
N LEU A 514 10.57 11.51 2.58
CA LEU A 514 9.47 11.59 1.61
C LEU A 514 9.98 11.69 0.17
N HIS A 515 11.21 12.12 -0.04
CA HIS A 515 11.82 12.29 -1.35
C HIS A 515 13.25 11.75 -1.41
N ARG A 516 13.65 11.29 -2.60
CA ARG A 516 14.98 10.75 -2.94
C ARG A 516 15.36 11.20 -4.34
N CYS A 517 15.50 12.51 -4.53
CA CYS A 517 15.65 13.10 -5.87
C CYS A 517 16.92 12.66 -6.58
N ASP A 518 18.00 12.43 -5.84
CA ASP A 518 19.31 12.00 -6.33
C ASP A 518 19.30 10.65 -7.05
N ILE A 519 18.36 9.77 -6.71
CA ILE A 519 18.27 8.45 -7.33
C ILE A 519 17.65 8.46 -8.74
N TYR A 520 16.94 9.53 -9.11
CA TYR A 520 16.28 9.60 -10.42
C TYR A 520 17.25 9.77 -11.59
N GLY A 521 18.49 10.18 -11.33
CA GLY A 521 19.56 10.28 -12.34
C GLY A 521 20.31 11.58 -12.28
N LYS A 522 21.29 11.71 -13.21
CA LYS A 522 22.20 12.85 -13.30
C LYS A 522 21.91 13.75 -14.51
N ALA A 523 20.83 13.51 -15.24
CA ALA A 523 20.43 14.31 -16.38
C ALA A 523 19.11 15.05 -16.10
N CYS A 524 18.96 16.24 -16.68
CA CYS A 524 17.71 17.01 -16.59
C CYS A 524 16.49 16.18 -17.03
N ALA A 525 16.60 15.46 -18.18
CA ALA A 525 15.54 14.61 -18.69
C ALA A 525 15.13 13.50 -17.71
N GLU A 526 16.08 12.88 -17.01
CA GLU A 526 15.79 11.84 -16.01
C GLU A 526 15.00 12.39 -14.83
N CYS A 527 15.39 13.60 -14.36
CA CYS A 527 14.71 14.30 -13.28
C CYS A 527 13.28 14.71 -13.67
N CYS A 528 13.10 15.29 -14.85
CA CYS A 528 11.78 15.71 -15.34
C CYS A 528 10.86 14.51 -15.61
N LEU A 529 11.38 13.42 -16.18
CA LEU A 529 10.63 12.19 -16.43
C LEU A 529 10.23 11.47 -15.13
N ALA A 530 10.91 11.73 -14.02
CA ALA A 530 10.52 11.18 -12.72
C ALA A 530 9.10 11.60 -12.32
N ARG A 531 8.68 12.82 -12.68
CA ARG A 531 7.37 13.40 -12.30
C ARG A 531 7.13 13.40 -10.79
N ASP A 532 8.20 13.44 -10.00
CA ASP A 532 8.10 13.51 -8.55
C ASP A 532 7.93 14.97 -8.13
N PRO A 533 6.78 15.36 -7.54
CA PRO A 533 6.51 16.76 -7.18
C PRO A 533 7.48 17.35 -6.16
N TYR A 534 8.15 16.50 -5.36
CA TYR A 534 9.18 16.94 -4.44
C TYR A 534 10.48 17.36 -5.12
N CYS A 535 10.70 16.97 -6.39
CA CYS A 535 11.98 17.04 -7.05
C CYS A 535 11.96 17.99 -8.25
N ALA A 536 13.10 18.62 -8.47
CA ALA A 536 13.31 19.45 -9.64
C ALA A 536 14.77 19.51 -10.06
N TRP A 537 15.02 19.86 -11.31
CA TRP A 537 16.36 20.08 -11.84
C TRP A 537 16.87 21.46 -11.46
N ASP A 538 18.01 21.53 -10.74
CA ASP A 538 18.62 22.79 -10.27
C ASP A 538 19.63 23.40 -11.27
N GLY A 539 19.84 22.74 -12.40
CA GLY A 539 20.83 23.10 -13.42
C GLY A 539 22.06 22.21 -13.42
N SER A 540 22.28 21.41 -12.36
CA SER A 540 23.41 20.48 -12.21
C SER A 540 22.98 19.09 -11.75
N SER A 541 21.93 18.99 -10.95
CA SER A 541 21.46 17.74 -10.36
C SER A 541 19.94 17.74 -10.16
N CYS A 542 19.36 16.55 -10.02
CA CYS A 542 18.00 16.40 -9.54
C CYS A 542 18.00 16.61 -8.02
N SER A 543 17.35 17.66 -7.54
CA SER A 543 17.36 18.07 -6.15
C SER A 543 15.95 18.37 -5.64
N ARG A 544 15.81 18.51 -4.32
CA ARG A 544 14.52 18.89 -3.72
C ARG A 544 14.07 20.26 -4.24
N TYR A 545 12.79 20.35 -4.57
CA TYR A 545 12.17 21.60 -4.96
C TYR A 545 11.96 22.54 -3.76
N PHE A 546 12.33 23.80 -3.94
CA PHE A 546 12.00 24.89 -3.03
C PHE A 546 11.44 26.06 -3.83
N PRO A 547 10.29 26.64 -3.45
CA PRO A 547 9.68 27.77 -4.17
C PRO A 547 10.58 29.01 -4.29
N THR A 548 11.53 29.16 -3.35
CA THR A 548 12.49 30.27 -3.32
C THR A 548 13.79 30.00 -4.07
N ALA A 549 13.99 28.80 -4.60
CA ALA A 549 15.19 28.47 -5.36
C ALA A 549 15.20 29.23 -6.68
N LYS A 550 16.25 30.01 -6.94
CA LYS A 550 16.46 30.65 -8.24
C LYS A 550 16.71 29.58 -9.29
N ARG A 551 15.74 29.36 -10.17
CA ARG A 551 15.88 28.46 -11.32
C ARG A 551 16.27 29.25 -12.56
N ARG A 552 17.16 28.70 -13.37
CA ARG A 552 17.40 29.20 -14.72
C ARG A 552 16.38 28.53 -15.65
N ASN A 553 15.30 29.22 -15.93
CA ASN A 553 14.24 28.80 -16.87
C ASN A 553 14.69 28.78 -18.35
N GLU A 554 15.97 28.83 -18.68
CA GLU A 554 16.45 29.06 -20.04
C GLU A 554 16.92 27.81 -20.79
N MET A 555 16.64 26.58 -20.34
CA MET A 555 17.22 25.38 -20.99
C MET A 555 16.26 24.37 -21.55
N LEU A 556 15.05 24.77 -21.90
CA LEU A 556 14.10 23.86 -22.59
C LEU A 556 14.37 23.66 -24.08
N LEU A 557 15.31 24.40 -24.71
CA LEU A 557 15.51 24.35 -26.17
C LEU A 557 16.98 24.32 -26.64
N SER A 558 17.95 24.06 -25.77
CA SER A 558 19.33 23.94 -26.20
C SER A 558 19.78 22.48 -26.27
N ASN A 559 19.95 21.98 -27.50
CA ASN A 559 20.62 20.72 -27.85
C ASN A 559 22.12 20.69 -27.49
N ASN A 560 22.51 21.25 -26.36
CA ASN A 560 23.90 21.20 -25.92
C ASN A 560 24.14 20.02 -24.98
N HIS A 561 24.63 18.94 -25.58
CA HIS A 561 25.32 17.85 -24.92
C HIS A 561 26.51 18.36 -24.10
N HIS A 562 26.30 18.72 -22.84
CA HIS A 562 27.40 18.92 -21.92
C HIS A 562 27.34 17.87 -20.78
N GLY A 563 28.26 16.90 -20.88
CA GLY A 563 28.91 16.33 -19.72
C GLY A 563 28.41 15.05 -19.12
N HIS A 564 27.75 14.16 -19.88
CA HIS A 564 27.77 12.76 -19.48
C HIS A 564 28.70 11.97 -20.39
N SER A 565 29.79 11.44 -19.82
CA SER A 565 30.55 10.40 -20.51
C SER A 565 29.57 9.25 -20.73
N LEU A 566 29.17 9.05 -21.99
CA LEU A 566 28.44 7.88 -22.44
C LEU A 566 29.21 6.66 -21.93
N GLU A 567 28.55 5.74 -21.24
CA GLU A 567 29.18 4.50 -20.83
C GLU A 567 29.55 3.70 -22.09
N GLU A 568 30.83 3.53 -22.30
CA GLU A 568 31.34 2.75 -23.44
C GLU A 568 31.90 1.44 -22.92
N ARG A 569 31.46 0.33 -23.51
CA ARG A 569 31.94 -1.02 -23.21
C ARG A 569 32.43 -1.67 -24.49
N ILE A 570 33.55 -2.41 -24.40
CA ILE A 570 34.02 -3.26 -25.48
C ILE A 570 33.73 -4.72 -25.08
N ILE A 571 33.08 -5.44 -25.97
CA ILE A 571 32.74 -6.86 -25.78
C ILE A 571 33.35 -7.66 -26.94
N TYR A 572 34.01 -8.73 -26.61
CA TYR A 572 34.59 -9.66 -27.58
C TYR A 572 33.68 -10.89 -27.70
N GLY A 573 33.26 -11.20 -28.90
CA GLY A 573 32.52 -12.41 -29.23
C GLY A 573 33.30 -13.32 -30.17
N VAL A 574 33.13 -14.64 -30.06
CA VAL A 574 33.74 -15.60 -30.97
C VAL A 574 32.79 -15.92 -32.12
N GLU A 575 33.28 -16.00 -33.34
CA GLU A 575 32.46 -16.35 -34.50
C GLU A 575 31.70 -17.67 -34.27
N ASN A 576 30.45 -17.74 -34.72
CA ASN A 576 29.49 -18.84 -34.47
C ASN A 576 29.06 -19.04 -32.99
N SER A 577 29.54 -18.24 -32.05
CA SER A 577 29.05 -18.23 -30.66
C SER A 577 27.85 -17.29 -30.47
N SER A 578 27.35 -17.16 -29.25
CA SER A 578 26.30 -16.20 -28.92
C SER A 578 26.76 -15.23 -27.85
N THR A 579 26.38 -13.98 -27.98
CA THR A 579 26.72 -12.90 -27.05
C THR A 579 25.50 -12.12 -26.60
N PHE A 580 25.46 -11.76 -25.33
CA PHE A 580 24.40 -10.93 -24.75
C PHE A 580 24.93 -9.52 -24.46
N LEU A 581 24.24 -8.52 -25.02
CA LEU A 581 24.52 -7.13 -24.77
C LEU A 581 23.50 -6.62 -23.74
N GLU A 582 23.93 -6.47 -22.51
CA GLU A 582 23.07 -6.02 -21.40
C GLU A 582 22.85 -4.52 -21.49
N CYS A 583 21.57 -4.11 -21.33
CA CYS A 583 21.19 -2.73 -21.16
C CYS A 583 19.89 -2.65 -20.35
N SER A 584 19.99 -2.17 -19.14
CA SER A 584 18.85 -2.04 -18.22
C SER A 584 18.61 -0.57 -17.92
N PRO A 585 17.49 0.03 -18.39
CA PRO A 585 17.12 1.39 -18.04
C PRO A 585 16.77 1.47 -16.55
N LYS A 586 17.04 2.61 -15.91
CA LYS A 586 16.64 2.84 -14.51
C LYS A 586 15.13 2.85 -14.35
N SER A 587 14.40 3.40 -15.31
CA SER A 587 12.95 3.41 -15.32
C SER A 587 12.41 2.12 -15.92
N GLN A 588 11.61 1.38 -15.17
CA GLN A 588 10.90 0.19 -15.69
C GLN A 588 9.83 0.55 -16.74
N ARG A 589 9.49 1.83 -16.90
CA ARG A 589 8.56 2.33 -17.92
C ARG A 589 9.22 2.63 -19.26
N ALA A 590 10.54 2.82 -19.27
CA ALA A 590 11.28 3.13 -20.47
C ALA A 590 11.26 1.94 -21.44
N LEU A 591 11.08 2.26 -22.71
CA LEU A 591 11.23 1.31 -23.80
C LEU A 591 12.69 1.27 -24.22
N VAL A 592 13.29 0.10 -24.26
CA VAL A 592 14.65 -0.06 -24.76
C VAL A 592 14.62 -0.13 -26.27
N TYR A 593 15.40 0.70 -26.89
CA TYR A 593 15.56 0.81 -28.33
C TYR A 593 17.03 0.66 -28.70
N TRP A 594 17.36 -0.14 -29.70
CA TRP A 594 18.73 -0.38 -30.10
C TRP A 594 19.00 0.07 -31.52
N GLN A 595 20.17 0.72 -31.73
CA GLN A 595 20.72 1.06 -33.02
C GLN A 595 22.07 0.37 -33.22
N PHE A 596 22.34 -0.03 -34.42
CA PHE A 596 23.62 -0.60 -34.85
C PHE A 596 24.30 0.36 -35.82
N GLN A 597 25.60 0.57 -35.63
CA GLN A 597 26.45 1.39 -36.48
C GLN A 597 27.71 0.59 -36.83
N ARG A 598 27.95 0.38 -38.13
CA ARG A 598 29.20 -0.26 -38.60
C ARG A 598 30.40 0.64 -38.34
N ARG A 599 31.56 0.04 -38.15
CA ARG A 599 32.80 0.75 -37.75
C ARG A 599 33.23 1.89 -38.68
N ASN A 600 32.90 1.85 -39.96
CA ASN A 600 33.35 2.83 -40.97
C ASN A 600 32.17 3.56 -41.61
N GLU A 601 30.99 3.50 -41.04
CA GLU A 601 29.80 4.13 -41.56
C GLU A 601 29.18 5.06 -40.50
N ASP A 602 28.79 6.27 -40.93
CA ASP A 602 28.06 7.20 -40.07
C ASP A 602 26.57 6.84 -39.93
N ARG A 603 26.11 5.91 -40.74
CA ARG A 603 24.71 5.46 -40.76
C ARG A 603 24.40 4.56 -39.57
N LYS A 604 23.39 4.94 -38.80
CA LYS A 604 22.81 4.14 -37.73
C LYS A 604 21.55 3.44 -38.21
N GLU A 605 21.49 2.15 -38.03
CA GLU A 605 20.35 1.31 -38.44
C GLU A 605 19.60 0.81 -37.19
N GLU A 606 18.27 0.81 -37.26
CA GLU A 606 17.45 0.24 -36.20
C GLU A 606 17.57 -1.29 -36.19
N ILE A 607 17.87 -1.86 -35.02
CA ILE A 607 17.92 -3.30 -34.86
C ILE A 607 16.50 -3.86 -34.73
N ARG A 608 16.13 -4.74 -35.65
CA ARG A 608 14.86 -5.48 -35.60
C ARG A 608 15.07 -6.87 -35.03
N ALA A 609 14.12 -7.32 -34.21
CA ALA A 609 14.11 -8.68 -33.71
C ALA A 609 13.91 -9.70 -34.85
N GLY A 610 14.64 -10.81 -34.79
CA GLY A 610 14.61 -11.93 -35.75
C GLY A 610 15.31 -13.14 -35.16
N ASP A 611 15.49 -14.19 -35.94
CA ASP A 611 16.10 -15.46 -35.50
C ASP A 611 17.55 -15.31 -35.03
N HIS A 612 18.27 -14.34 -35.60
CA HIS A 612 19.65 -14.02 -35.27
C HIS A 612 19.78 -13.08 -34.07
N ILE A 613 18.84 -12.14 -33.89
CA ILE A 613 18.84 -11.13 -32.82
C ILE A 613 17.54 -11.21 -32.03
N ILE A 614 17.64 -11.59 -30.76
CA ILE A 614 16.51 -11.68 -29.85
C ILE A 614 16.55 -10.48 -28.90
N ARG A 615 15.47 -9.71 -28.85
CA ARG A 615 15.27 -8.63 -27.89
C ARG A 615 14.72 -9.18 -26.59
N THR A 616 15.31 -8.78 -25.47
CA THR A 616 14.82 -9.05 -24.12
C THR A 616 14.59 -7.72 -23.38
N GLU A 617 13.94 -7.75 -22.23
CA GLU A 617 13.77 -6.57 -21.37
C GLU A 617 15.11 -6.04 -20.83
N GLN A 618 16.14 -6.89 -20.78
CA GLN A 618 17.45 -6.56 -20.20
C GLN A 618 18.55 -6.38 -21.25
N GLY A 619 18.24 -6.52 -22.55
CA GLY A 619 19.25 -6.35 -23.57
C GLY A 619 18.98 -7.08 -24.89
N LEU A 620 20.05 -7.32 -25.66
CA LEU A 620 20.05 -8.05 -26.91
C LEU A 620 20.85 -9.35 -26.80
N LEU A 621 20.25 -10.45 -27.23
CA LEU A 621 20.96 -11.70 -27.46
C LEU A 621 21.23 -11.87 -28.96
N LEU A 622 22.51 -11.85 -29.33
CA LEU A 622 22.99 -12.18 -30.69
C LEU A 622 23.36 -13.65 -30.73
N ARG A 623 22.78 -14.39 -31.67
CA ARG A 623 23.01 -15.85 -31.86
C ARG A 623 23.87 -16.06 -33.09
N SER A 624 24.81 -17.04 -33.03
CA SER A 624 25.68 -17.41 -34.16
C SER A 624 26.35 -16.17 -34.77
N LEU A 625 27.18 -15.51 -33.96
CA LEU A 625 27.92 -14.31 -34.35
C LEU A 625 28.65 -14.47 -35.65
N GLN A 626 28.61 -13.44 -36.48
CA GLN A 626 29.34 -13.37 -37.76
C GLN A 626 30.22 -12.11 -37.74
N ARG A 627 31.27 -12.07 -38.54
CA ARG A 627 32.14 -10.88 -38.63
C ARG A 627 31.38 -9.58 -38.97
N LYS A 628 30.26 -9.67 -39.71
CA LYS A 628 29.40 -8.54 -40.04
C LYS A 628 28.67 -7.95 -38.82
N ASP A 629 28.60 -8.66 -37.70
CA ASP A 629 27.98 -8.21 -36.47
C ASP A 629 28.93 -7.32 -35.63
N SER A 630 30.22 -7.26 -36.03
CA SER A 630 31.16 -6.32 -35.41
C SER A 630 30.77 -4.87 -35.69
N GLY A 631 30.73 -4.05 -34.65
CA GLY A 631 30.35 -2.65 -34.74
C GLY A 631 29.89 -2.07 -33.41
N ASN A 632 29.32 -0.87 -33.49
CA ASN A 632 28.84 -0.15 -32.33
C ASN A 632 27.33 -0.37 -32.16
N TYR A 633 26.94 -0.89 -31.02
CA TYR A 633 25.54 -1.04 -30.58
C TYR A 633 25.20 0.05 -29.58
N LEU A 634 24.23 0.87 -29.92
CA LEU A 634 23.77 2.00 -29.10
C LEU A 634 22.44 1.61 -28.46
N CYS A 635 22.42 1.54 -27.14
CA CYS A 635 21.21 1.32 -26.39
C CYS A 635 20.58 2.66 -25.99
N HIS A 636 19.33 2.84 -26.32
CA HIS A 636 18.54 4.03 -25.96
C HIS A 636 17.35 3.64 -25.10
N ALA A 637 17.08 4.45 -24.07
CA ALA A 637 15.82 4.44 -23.34
C ALA A 637 14.89 5.49 -23.93
N VAL A 638 13.65 5.11 -24.20
CA VAL A 638 12.60 6.02 -24.69
C VAL A 638 11.43 6.02 -23.73
N GLU A 639 11.13 7.18 -23.15
CA GLU A 639 10.00 7.37 -22.24
C GLU A 639 9.33 8.71 -22.56
N HIS A 640 8.00 8.72 -22.76
CA HIS A 640 7.21 9.91 -23.08
C HIS A 640 7.77 10.79 -24.23
N GLY A 641 8.34 10.16 -25.25
CA GLY A 641 8.92 10.87 -26.40
C GLY A 641 10.37 11.36 -26.20
N PHE A 642 10.92 11.27 -25.01
CA PHE A 642 12.34 11.53 -24.74
C PHE A 642 13.17 10.29 -25.03
N MET A 643 14.27 10.47 -25.74
CA MET A 643 15.23 9.40 -26.03
C MET A 643 16.59 9.76 -25.41
N GLN A 644 17.10 8.85 -24.61
CA GLN A 644 18.41 8.97 -23.97
C GLN A 644 19.28 7.78 -24.36
N THR A 645 20.51 8.03 -24.78
CA THR A 645 21.49 6.97 -24.99
C THR A 645 22.06 6.53 -23.63
N LEU A 646 21.85 5.27 -23.28
CA LEU A 646 22.31 4.73 -22.00
C LEU A 646 23.73 4.15 -22.09
N LEU A 647 24.01 3.45 -23.19
CA LEU A 647 25.21 2.63 -23.33
C LEU A 647 25.61 2.55 -24.81
N LYS A 648 26.91 2.60 -25.07
CA LYS A 648 27.51 2.24 -26.34
C LYS A 648 28.36 0.98 -26.15
N VAL A 649 28.01 -0.08 -26.83
CA VAL A 649 28.77 -1.34 -26.81
C VAL A 649 29.47 -1.49 -28.15
N THR A 650 30.79 -1.58 -28.13
CA THR A 650 31.58 -1.97 -29.29
C THR A 650 31.76 -3.48 -29.26
N LEU A 651 31.11 -4.19 -30.17
CA LEU A 651 31.25 -5.63 -30.31
C LEU A 651 32.36 -5.93 -31.34
N GLU A 652 33.35 -6.73 -30.93
CA GLU A 652 34.40 -7.26 -31.79
C GLU A 652 34.25 -8.79 -31.94
N VAL A 653 34.03 -9.25 -33.13
CA VAL A 653 33.90 -10.69 -33.42
C VAL A 653 35.27 -11.24 -33.84
N ILE A 654 35.78 -12.16 -33.04
CA ILE A 654 37.06 -12.81 -33.23
C ILE A 654 36.82 -14.13 -34.01
N ASP A 655 37.68 -14.40 -35.01
CA ASP A 655 37.69 -15.62 -35.76
C ASP A 655 38.12 -16.82 -34.90
N THR A 656 37.52 -17.96 -35.14
CA THR A 656 37.89 -19.23 -34.46
C THR A 656 39.34 -19.66 -34.73
N GLU A 657 39.84 -19.41 -35.94
CA GLU A 657 41.23 -19.72 -36.29
C GLU A 657 42.24 -18.85 -35.50
N HIS A 658 41.96 -17.56 -35.32
CA HIS A 658 42.76 -16.65 -34.52
C HIS A 658 42.69 -16.95 -33.01
N LEU A 659 41.57 -17.51 -32.54
CA LEU A 659 41.43 -17.93 -31.15
C LEU A 659 42.27 -19.16 -30.84
N GLU A 660 42.36 -20.12 -31.78
CA GLU A 660 43.25 -21.29 -31.66
C GLU A 660 44.73 -20.87 -31.66
N GLU A 661 45.12 -19.92 -32.52
CA GLU A 661 46.46 -19.35 -32.51
C GLU A 661 46.82 -18.62 -31.20
N LEU A 662 45.90 -17.90 -30.60
CA LEU A 662 46.07 -17.24 -29.30
C LEU A 662 46.12 -18.23 -28.13
N LEU A 663 45.45 -19.36 -28.24
CA LEU A 663 45.48 -20.43 -27.23
C LEU A 663 46.71 -21.33 -27.34
N HIS A 664 47.32 -21.47 -28.54
CA HIS A 664 48.52 -22.24 -28.78
C HIS A 664 49.82 -21.46 -28.57
N LYS A 665 49.76 -20.12 -28.49
CA LYS A 665 50.93 -19.25 -28.24
C LYS A 665 51.40 -19.20 -26.78
N ASP A 666 50.77 -19.94 -25.88
CA ASP A 666 51.12 -19.97 -24.45
C ASP A 666 52.22 -20.99 -24.10
N ASP A 667 52.85 -21.68 -25.10
CA ASP A 667 53.95 -22.62 -24.82
C ASP A 667 55.36 -22.06 -25.04
N ASP A 668 55.52 -20.89 -25.67
CA ASP A 668 56.83 -20.25 -25.82
C ASP A 668 56.79 -18.74 -25.48
N GLY A 669 57.20 -18.40 -24.25
CA GLY A 669 57.90 -17.17 -23.87
C GLY A 669 57.14 -15.83 -24.00
N ASP A 670 56.89 -15.27 -22.83
CA ASP A 670 56.75 -13.81 -22.54
C ASP A 670 55.57 -13.01 -23.12
N GLY A 671 54.46 -12.99 -22.37
CA GLY A 671 53.31 -12.16 -22.70
C GLY A 671 52.42 -11.87 -21.51
N SER A 672 52.72 -10.80 -20.76
CA SER A 672 52.07 -10.41 -19.52
C SER A 672 50.63 -9.86 -19.65
N LYS A 673 50.05 -9.70 -20.84
CA LYS A 673 48.71 -9.14 -21.04
C LYS A 673 47.59 -10.15 -21.34
N ALA A 674 47.91 -11.33 -21.88
CA ALA A 674 46.90 -12.37 -22.12
C ALA A 674 46.61 -13.24 -20.89
N LYS A 675 47.53 -13.26 -19.94
CA LYS A 675 47.40 -14.02 -18.67
C LYS A 675 46.41 -13.37 -17.67
N GLU A 676 46.20 -12.09 -17.73
CA GLU A 676 45.31 -11.40 -16.80
C GLU A 676 43.82 -11.69 -17.03
N MET A 677 43.39 -11.90 -18.26
CA MET A 677 41.99 -12.22 -18.60
C MET A 677 41.61 -13.68 -18.41
N ALA A 678 42.57 -14.59 -18.63
CA ALA A 678 42.33 -16.04 -18.46
C ALA A 678 42.49 -16.52 -17.00
N SER A 679 43.20 -15.76 -16.17
CA SER A 679 43.44 -16.08 -14.75
C SER A 679 42.30 -15.71 -13.81
N SER A 680 41.35 -14.91 -14.25
CA SER A 680 40.22 -14.48 -13.41
C SER A 680 39.02 -15.43 -13.39
N MET A 681 38.96 -16.41 -14.26
CA MET A 681 37.85 -17.38 -14.29
C MET A 681 38.20 -18.68 -13.56
N THR A 682 37.38 -19.05 -12.59
CA THR A 682 37.50 -20.36 -11.90
C THR A 682 37.25 -21.54 -12.88
N PRO A 683 37.84 -22.72 -12.67
CA PRO A 683 37.62 -23.89 -13.54
C PRO A 683 36.13 -24.23 -13.71
N SER A 684 35.30 -23.97 -12.71
CA SER A 684 33.86 -24.20 -12.78
C SER A 684 33.15 -23.19 -13.68
N GLN A 685 33.63 -21.93 -13.77
CA GLN A 685 33.07 -20.90 -14.65
C GLN A 685 33.42 -21.19 -16.14
N LYS A 686 34.62 -21.69 -16.44
CA LYS A 686 35.00 -22.08 -17.80
C LYS A 686 34.17 -23.27 -18.32
N VAL A 687 33.89 -24.26 -17.48
CA VAL A 687 33.02 -25.40 -17.82
C VAL A 687 31.57 -24.92 -18.00
N TRP A 688 31.06 -24.08 -17.11
CA TRP A 688 29.71 -23.53 -17.20
C TRP A 688 29.52 -22.69 -18.46
N TYR A 689 30.48 -21.82 -18.79
CA TYR A 689 30.43 -20.98 -19.99
C TYR A 689 30.42 -21.82 -21.28
N ARG A 690 31.26 -22.84 -21.38
CA ARG A 690 31.26 -23.77 -22.53
C ARG A 690 29.94 -24.52 -22.65
N ASP A 691 29.42 -25.02 -21.55
CA ASP A 691 28.16 -25.75 -21.51
C ASP A 691 26.95 -24.84 -21.81
N PHE A 692 27.01 -23.62 -21.36
CA PHE A 692 26.03 -22.56 -21.66
C PHE A 692 26.02 -22.21 -23.16
N MET A 693 27.20 -22.05 -23.77
CA MET A 693 27.33 -21.75 -25.21
C MET A 693 26.86 -22.90 -26.10
N GLN A 694 27.11 -24.14 -25.71
CA GLN A 694 26.57 -25.29 -26.43
C GLN A 694 25.05 -25.37 -26.39
N LEU A 695 24.43 -24.94 -25.28
CA LEU A 695 22.98 -24.93 -25.14
C LEU A 695 22.32 -23.83 -25.96
N ILE A 696 22.88 -22.61 -25.98
CA ILE A 696 22.36 -21.48 -26.75
C ILE A 696 22.46 -21.72 -28.26
N ASN A 697 23.52 -22.38 -28.73
CA ASN A 697 23.72 -22.68 -30.13
C ASN A 697 22.95 -23.92 -30.64
N HIS A 698 22.06 -24.50 -29.79
CA HIS A 698 21.28 -25.67 -30.18
C HIS A 698 20.23 -25.28 -31.25
N PRO A 699 20.19 -25.96 -32.42
CA PRO A 699 19.40 -25.57 -33.58
C PRO A 699 17.88 -25.60 -33.38
N ASN A 700 17.40 -26.25 -32.30
CA ASN A 700 15.98 -26.39 -32.00
C ASN A 700 15.46 -25.42 -30.89
N LEU A 701 16.27 -24.47 -30.47
CA LEU A 701 15.86 -23.52 -29.43
C LEU A 701 15.15 -22.30 -30.05
N ASN A 702 13.84 -22.27 -29.97
CA ASN A 702 13.03 -21.20 -30.58
C ASN A 702 12.62 -20.11 -29.59
N THR A 703 12.70 -20.35 -28.26
CA THR A 703 12.30 -19.39 -27.22
C THR A 703 13.22 -19.45 -26.01
N MET A 704 13.30 -18.35 -25.25
CA MET A 704 14.05 -18.28 -23.98
C MET A 704 13.48 -19.24 -22.92
N ASP A 705 12.20 -19.54 -22.98
CA ASP A 705 11.54 -20.44 -22.04
C ASP A 705 11.99 -21.89 -22.25
N GLU A 706 12.15 -22.32 -23.50
CA GLU A 706 12.72 -23.64 -23.85
C GLU A 706 14.19 -23.77 -23.42
N PHE A 707 14.95 -22.68 -23.54
CA PHE A 707 16.31 -22.60 -23.02
C PHE A 707 16.37 -22.79 -21.51
N CYS A 708 15.56 -22.05 -20.76
CA CYS A 708 15.47 -22.16 -19.30
C CYS A 708 15.07 -23.56 -18.86
N GLU A 709 14.09 -24.19 -19.54
CA GLU A 709 13.68 -25.57 -19.23
C GLU A 709 14.81 -26.59 -19.47
N GLN A 710 15.60 -26.43 -20.51
CA GLN A 710 16.71 -27.33 -20.80
C GLN A 710 17.85 -27.19 -19.80
N VAL A 711 18.19 -25.97 -19.38
CA VAL A 711 19.18 -25.72 -18.30
C VAL A 711 18.72 -26.38 -17.00
N TRP A 712 17.45 -26.24 -16.62
CA TRP A 712 16.89 -26.85 -15.42
C TRP A 712 16.86 -28.38 -15.46
N LYS A 713 16.57 -28.98 -16.63
CA LYS A 713 16.59 -30.43 -16.83
C LYS A 713 18.01 -30.99 -16.70
N ARG A 714 19.03 -30.25 -17.17
CA ARG A 714 20.46 -30.65 -17.11
C ARG A 714 21.01 -30.57 -15.67
N ASP A 715 20.71 -29.51 -14.94
CA ASP A 715 21.08 -29.33 -13.52
C ASP A 715 20.52 -30.45 -12.63
N ARG A 716 19.27 -30.87 -12.88
CA ARG A 716 18.66 -32.03 -12.22
C ARG A 716 19.38 -33.33 -12.52
N LYS A 717 19.89 -33.50 -13.76
CA LYS A 717 20.64 -34.71 -14.18
C LYS A 717 22.01 -34.76 -13.54
N GLN A 718 22.74 -33.66 -13.48
CA GLN A 718 24.05 -33.55 -12.84
C GLN A 718 23.98 -33.72 -11.31
N ARG A 719 22.96 -33.21 -10.63
CA ARG A 719 22.75 -33.46 -9.18
C ARG A 719 22.45 -34.91 -8.85
N ARG A 720 21.94 -35.72 -9.81
CA ARG A 720 21.74 -37.17 -9.67
C ARG A 720 22.99 -38.02 -9.88
N GLN A 721 24.06 -37.49 -10.46
CA GLN A 721 25.28 -38.20 -10.82
C GLN A 721 26.48 -37.93 -9.88
N ARG A 722 26.34 -37.11 -8.84
CA ARG A 722 27.37 -36.95 -7.81
C ARG A 722 27.25 -38.07 -6.77
N PRO A 723 28.29 -38.94 -6.56
CA PRO A 723 28.29 -39.93 -5.48
C PRO A 723 28.40 -39.22 -4.13
N GLY A 724 27.64 -39.72 -3.14
CA GLY A 724 27.36 -39.08 -1.88
C GLY A 724 28.55 -38.84 -0.99
N HIS A 725 28.37 -37.80 -0.17
CA HIS A 725 28.72 -37.79 1.24
C HIS A 725 27.89 -36.68 1.91
N SER A 726 26.97 -37.09 2.70
CA SER A 726 26.58 -36.73 4.09
C SER A 726 25.10 -37.01 4.33
N GLN A 727 24.93 -37.88 5.30
CA GLN A 727 23.66 -38.21 5.94
C GLN A 727 23.04 -36.96 6.61
N GLY A 728 21.72 -36.83 6.47
CA GLY A 728 20.92 -36.02 7.38
C GLY A 728 19.90 -35.16 6.67
N SER A 729 18.61 -35.52 6.82
CA SER A 729 17.46 -34.66 6.57
C SER A 729 16.89 -34.58 5.15
N SER A 730 16.47 -35.72 4.58
CA SER A 730 15.59 -35.67 3.39
C SER A 730 14.37 -36.59 3.42
N ASN A 731 14.08 -37.24 4.54
CA ASN A 731 12.96 -38.21 4.60
C ASN A 731 11.56 -37.61 4.87
N LYS A 732 11.45 -36.29 5.14
CA LYS A 732 10.13 -35.67 5.42
C LYS A 732 9.35 -35.20 4.19
N TRP A 733 10.03 -35.05 3.05
CA TRP A 733 9.38 -34.55 1.81
C TRP A 733 8.86 -35.64 0.87
N LYS A 734 9.40 -36.85 0.94
CA LYS A 734 8.94 -37.96 0.11
C LYS A 734 7.55 -38.48 0.53
N HIS A 735 7.21 -38.44 1.81
CA HIS A 735 5.91 -38.91 2.30
C HIS A 735 4.72 -37.99 1.94
N MET A 736 4.97 -36.72 1.61
CA MET A 736 3.88 -35.79 1.22
C MET A 736 3.51 -35.86 -0.27
N GLN A 737 4.36 -36.41 -1.13
CA GLN A 737 4.05 -36.57 -2.56
C GLN A 737 3.37 -37.90 -2.90
N GLU A 738 3.56 -38.95 -2.11
CA GLU A 738 2.90 -40.23 -2.33
C GLU A 738 1.44 -40.25 -1.81
N GLY A 739 1.09 -39.40 -0.86
CA GLY A 739 -0.30 -39.27 -0.34
C GLY A 739 -1.30 -38.59 -1.29
N LYS A 740 -0.87 -37.98 -2.40
CA LYS A 740 -1.76 -37.31 -3.36
C LYS A 740 -2.09 -38.12 -4.62
N LYS A 741 -1.54 -39.30 -4.81
CA LYS A 741 -1.83 -40.18 -5.97
C LYS A 741 -2.90 -41.25 -5.74
N GLY A 742 -3.51 -41.31 -4.55
CA GLY A 742 -4.41 -42.39 -4.15
C GLY A 742 -5.90 -42.04 -4.04
N ARG A 743 -6.35 -40.89 -4.55
CA ARG A 743 -7.79 -40.53 -4.46
C ARG A 743 -8.36 -39.96 -5.76
N ASN A 744 -8.35 -40.79 -6.80
CA ASN A 744 -9.28 -40.65 -7.93
C ASN A 744 -9.57 -42.02 -8.49
N ARG A 745 -10.61 -42.64 -7.97
CA ARG A 745 -11.51 -43.61 -8.63
C ARG A 745 -12.45 -44.23 -7.58
N ARG A 746 -13.65 -43.70 -7.55
CA ARG A 746 -14.92 -44.48 -7.45
C ARG A 746 -16.09 -43.53 -7.53
N THR A 747 -16.60 -43.39 -8.73
CA THR A 747 -18.02 -43.17 -9.04
C THR A 747 -18.77 -44.41 -8.65
N HIS A 748 -19.93 -44.24 -8.05
CA HIS A 748 -21.22 -44.87 -8.29
C HIS A 748 -22.10 -44.68 -7.04
N GLU A 749 -23.14 -43.88 -7.21
CA GLU A 749 -24.56 -44.27 -7.36
C GLU A 749 -25.38 -44.53 -6.09
N PHE A 750 -26.56 -43.84 -6.06
CA PHE A 750 -27.83 -44.14 -5.41
C PHE A 750 -27.91 -44.01 -3.87
N GLU A 751 -28.89 -43.41 -3.21
CA GLU A 751 -30.34 -43.29 -3.49
C GLU A 751 -30.98 -42.27 -2.53
N ARG A 752 -32.19 -41.88 -2.89
CA ARG A 752 -33.16 -40.98 -2.25
C ARG A 752 -33.58 -41.35 -0.82
N ALA A 753 -33.83 -40.30 -0.05
CA ALA A 753 -34.91 -40.00 0.92
C ALA A 753 -35.65 -41.15 1.65
N PRO A 754 -36.30 -40.90 2.82
CA PRO A 754 -37.38 -39.94 3.00
C PRO A 754 -37.50 -39.23 4.38
N ARG A 755 -38.44 -38.30 4.38
CA ARG A 755 -39.06 -37.48 5.41
C ARG A 755 -39.53 -38.18 6.68
N SER A 756 -39.67 -37.29 7.69
CA SER A 756 -40.63 -37.21 8.82
C SER A 756 -39.98 -37.54 10.18
N VAL A 757 -40.10 -36.74 11.18
CA VAL A 757 -41.21 -35.98 11.78
C VAL A 757 -40.71 -34.63 12.22
#